data_7bb815534dffa6cbefe3a6cee0e4cc9c
#
_entry.id   7bb815534dffa6cbefe3a6cee0e4cc9c
#
_cell.length_a   1.000
_cell.length_b   1.000
_cell.length_c   1.000
_cell.angle_alpha   90.00
_cell.angle_beta   90.00
_cell.angle_gamma   90.00
#
_symmetry.space_group_name_H-M   'P 1'
#
loop_
_entity.id
_entity.type
_entity.pdbx_description
1 polymer ?
#
loop_
_entity_poly.entity_id
_entity_poly.type
_entity_poly.pdbx_seq_one_letter_code
_entity_poly.pdbx_strand_id
1 'polypeptide(L)'
;MAINGGITMKRTRIIFGLIFSVFCIFACLGVSAFATDYEAPPQASDGYYELDSYEDLVWFQQYIDEGNLDINARLTADIYHYMYVLDSNGNLNRYDVPNWKPIGRDKIATRNQLFNGTLDGAGHTISGLCVYYEDEFEEYCGLFAATKEKSVIKNLNIVDSFFGGEYCSSVGSFVGYCEGRIENCYSSATLYGDDCAGIAAGARGSMYENGNHAYIENCFFNGKIKGFFAKNIDAITNKGHVGVIVKNNYYNENCGADDTQSTAVTDAQIASGEVAHLLNGDQSVINWYQNIDKGERDNLPVLNPEHYRVYKSGNTYTNDESKHSHLYINGFCVVCNEIEEPKLVDEYYEIGNYGNLVWLQQYIDAGNVNINARLTANIVANENLLDSNGDVQGKPKYTWTSIGRSYKFNGIFDGAGYSISGLYTYDTQNYCGLFARLNGTIKNLSIVDSYFESNRCYYVSTFAGITYGDIENCYSSATVSGRSMCGGIAGVTDRKISNCLFNGKITTEDLPNAICYGDENTNCYYNENCGGLSSRATSVTDDQLASGEVAYLLNGDYSVINWYQNVDKGEKDKLPTLNSEHYKVYKGESQYTNDIDKHIHMYANGVCNVCNKVCIHEKYENGICVECNSIEEPQLVDDCYEIANYGNLI
;
A
#
# COMPACT_ATOMS: atom_id res chain seq x y z
N MET A 1 -9.97 -44.62 -49.47
CA MET A 1 -10.52 -45.23 -48.26
C MET A 1 -10.69 -44.18 -47.18
N ALA A 2 -11.94 -43.94 -46.91
CA ALA A 2 -12.58 -43.28 -45.77
C ALA A 2 -11.95 -41.98 -45.18
N ILE A 3 -12.56 -40.92 -45.57
CA ILE A 3 -12.65 -39.59 -44.98
C ILE A 3 -13.69 -39.64 -43.87
N ASN A 4 -13.38 -39.06 -42.71
CA ASN A 4 -14.42 -38.59 -41.77
C ASN A 4 -14.08 -37.19 -41.30
N GLY A 5 -14.75 -36.22 -41.92
CA GLY A 5 -14.84 -34.84 -41.44
C GLY A 5 -16.06 -34.69 -40.55
N GLY A 6 -15.88 -34.19 -39.34
CA GLY A 6 -16.97 -33.80 -38.44
C GLY A 6 -17.34 -32.34 -38.68
N ILE A 7 -18.53 -32.11 -39.18
CA ILE A 7 -19.17 -30.81 -39.34
C ILE A 7 -19.98 -30.51 -38.08
N THR A 8 -19.62 -29.47 -37.36
CA THR A 8 -20.44 -28.92 -36.27
C THR A 8 -21.59 -28.08 -36.86
N MET A 9 -22.81 -28.56 -36.68
CA MET A 9 -24.04 -27.88 -37.09
C MET A 9 -24.37 -26.72 -36.13
N LYS A 10 -24.46 -25.52 -36.65
CA LYS A 10 -25.21 -24.41 -36.04
C LYS A 10 -26.70 -24.78 -36.05
N ARG A 11 -27.34 -24.70 -34.88
CA ARG A 11 -28.80 -24.93 -34.77
C ARG A 11 -29.54 -23.67 -35.29
N THR A 12 -30.17 -23.83 -36.46
CA THR A 12 -31.18 -22.89 -36.98
C THR A 12 -32.54 -23.34 -36.42
N ARG A 13 -33.20 -22.47 -35.66
CA ARG A 13 -34.57 -22.73 -35.20
C ARG A 13 -35.55 -22.37 -36.32
N ILE A 14 -36.35 -23.35 -36.78
CA ILE A 14 -37.46 -23.16 -37.70
C ILE A 14 -38.71 -23.02 -36.84
N ILE A 15 -39.42 -21.91 -37.02
CA ILE A 15 -40.76 -21.68 -36.43
C ILE A 15 -41.81 -22.22 -37.39
N PHE A 16 -42.62 -23.19 -36.95
CA PHE A 16 -43.86 -23.60 -37.64
C PHE A 16 -45.04 -22.92 -36.97
N GLY A 17 -45.75 -22.08 -37.74
CA GLY A 17 -47.02 -21.52 -37.33
C GLY A 17 -48.18 -22.46 -37.58
N LEU A 18 -49.12 -22.54 -36.66
CA LEU A 18 -50.45 -23.09 -36.86
C LEU A 18 -51.50 -22.04 -36.51
N ILE A 19 -52.25 -21.67 -37.52
CA ILE A 19 -53.43 -20.78 -37.48
C ILE A 19 -54.61 -21.61 -36.95
N PHE A 20 -55.28 -21.14 -35.90
CA PHE A 20 -56.71 -21.44 -35.68
C PHE A 20 -57.45 -20.22 -35.13
N SER A 21 -58.40 -19.75 -35.90
CA SER A 21 -59.33 -18.67 -35.59
C SER A 21 -60.54 -19.20 -34.82
N VAL A 22 -60.92 -18.50 -33.72
CA VAL A 22 -62.35 -18.39 -33.31
C VAL A 22 -62.58 -16.99 -32.67
N PHE A 23 -63.66 -16.39 -33.04
CA PHE A 23 -64.20 -15.06 -32.82
C PHE A 23 -64.76 -14.80 -31.40
N CYS A 24 -64.66 -13.55 -30.98
CA CYS A 24 -65.51 -12.72 -30.09
C CYS A 24 -65.61 -12.99 -28.60
N ILE A 25 -65.32 -12.01 -27.78
CA ILE A 25 -66.27 -11.08 -27.14
C ILE A 25 -65.53 -10.11 -26.18
N PHE A 26 -65.87 -8.83 -26.34
CA PHE A 26 -65.68 -7.65 -25.47
C PHE A 26 -65.22 -7.84 -24.03
N ALA A 27 -64.19 -7.05 -23.63
CA ALA A 27 -64.31 -6.06 -22.55
C ALA A 27 -63.01 -5.24 -22.43
N CYS A 28 -63.20 -3.95 -22.21
CA CYS A 28 -62.18 -2.97 -21.94
C CYS A 28 -61.25 -3.41 -20.81
N LEU A 29 -59.95 -3.56 -21.13
CA LEU A 29 -58.85 -3.53 -20.16
C LEU A 29 -57.68 -2.83 -20.84
N GLY A 30 -57.09 -1.94 -20.10
CA GLY A 30 -56.07 -1.03 -20.58
C GLY A 30 -54.93 -1.73 -21.35
N VAL A 31 -54.40 -1.03 -22.31
CA VAL A 31 -53.18 -1.40 -23.01
C VAL A 31 -52.04 -1.39 -22.00
N SER A 32 -51.79 -2.56 -21.40
CA SER A 32 -50.48 -2.83 -20.83
C SER A 32 -49.53 -3.00 -22.00
N ALA A 33 -48.58 -2.10 -22.12
CA ALA A 33 -47.44 -2.28 -22.99
C ALA A 33 -46.88 -3.70 -22.71
N PHE A 34 -46.75 -4.52 -23.77
CA PHE A 34 -46.08 -5.81 -23.68
C PHE A 34 -44.67 -5.55 -23.25
N ALA A 35 -44.35 -5.79 -21.98
CA ALA A 35 -42.97 -6.00 -21.55
C ALA A 35 -42.49 -7.25 -22.32
N THR A 36 -41.55 -7.08 -23.22
CA THR A 36 -40.84 -8.21 -23.79
C THR A 36 -39.99 -8.77 -22.64
N ASP A 37 -40.42 -9.91 -22.03
CA ASP A 37 -39.62 -10.63 -21.07
C ASP A 37 -38.39 -11.16 -21.81
N TYR A 38 -37.24 -10.50 -21.62
CA TYR A 38 -35.97 -11.00 -22.12
C TYR A 38 -35.54 -12.21 -21.27
N GLU A 39 -35.01 -13.26 -21.94
CA GLU A 39 -34.50 -14.45 -21.26
C GLU A 39 -33.26 -14.05 -20.44
N ALA A 40 -33.16 -14.52 -19.21
CA ALA A 40 -31.99 -14.24 -18.36
C ALA A 40 -30.71 -14.79 -19.00
N PRO A 41 -29.63 -13.99 -19.07
CA PRO A 41 -28.34 -14.46 -19.57
C PRO A 41 -27.77 -15.56 -18.69
N PRO A 42 -26.81 -16.37 -19.17
CA PRO A 42 -26.16 -17.40 -18.38
C PRO A 42 -25.48 -16.82 -17.14
N GLN A 43 -25.58 -17.55 -16.03
CA GLN A 43 -24.83 -17.21 -14.84
C GLN A 43 -23.65 -18.18 -14.67
N ALA A 44 -22.44 -17.64 -14.60
CA ALA A 44 -21.22 -18.42 -14.39
C ALA A 44 -21.11 -18.96 -12.95
N SER A 45 -20.22 -19.92 -12.73
CA SER A 45 -20.03 -20.57 -11.42
C SER A 45 -19.49 -19.61 -10.33
N ASP A 46 -18.92 -18.48 -10.70
CA ASP A 46 -18.46 -17.40 -9.81
C ASP A 46 -19.55 -16.38 -9.48
N GLY A 47 -20.78 -16.60 -9.98
CA GLY A 47 -21.96 -15.79 -9.68
C GLY A 47 -22.17 -14.58 -10.59
N TYR A 48 -21.34 -14.37 -11.62
CA TYR A 48 -21.54 -13.32 -12.60
C TYR A 48 -22.52 -13.73 -13.68
N TYR A 49 -23.46 -12.84 -14.05
CA TYR A 49 -24.25 -12.96 -15.27
C TYR A 49 -23.38 -12.59 -16.49
N GLU A 50 -23.43 -13.39 -17.53
CA GLU A 50 -22.59 -13.23 -18.74
C GLU A 50 -23.39 -12.52 -19.83
N LEU A 51 -23.05 -11.26 -20.10
CA LEU A 51 -23.73 -10.42 -21.10
C LEU A 51 -22.96 -10.45 -22.42
N ASP A 52 -23.58 -10.92 -23.51
CA ASP A 52 -22.96 -10.99 -24.84
C ASP A 52 -23.76 -10.25 -25.93
N SER A 53 -24.90 -9.66 -25.57
CA SER A 53 -25.83 -9.02 -26.50
C SER A 53 -26.48 -7.78 -25.91
N TYR A 54 -27.09 -6.95 -26.78
CA TYR A 54 -27.90 -5.80 -26.33
C TYR A 54 -29.13 -6.26 -25.55
N GLU A 55 -29.72 -7.38 -25.92
CA GLU A 55 -30.85 -7.98 -25.22
C GLU A 55 -30.48 -8.34 -23.78
N ASP A 56 -29.29 -8.89 -23.52
CA ASP A 56 -28.80 -9.17 -22.18
C ASP A 56 -28.56 -7.88 -21.37
N LEU A 57 -28.04 -6.84 -22.01
CA LEU A 57 -27.88 -5.54 -21.37
C LEU A 57 -29.23 -4.94 -20.96
N VAL A 58 -30.28 -5.08 -21.81
CA VAL A 58 -31.62 -4.66 -21.47
C VAL A 58 -32.22 -5.53 -20.35
N TRP A 59 -32.00 -6.83 -20.40
CA TRP A 59 -32.38 -7.72 -19.29
C TRP A 59 -31.74 -7.28 -17.98
N PHE A 60 -30.44 -7.01 -17.97
CA PHE A 60 -29.69 -6.55 -16.80
C PHE A 60 -30.28 -5.24 -16.25
N GLN A 61 -30.61 -4.29 -17.12
CA GLN A 61 -31.26 -3.04 -16.75
C GLN A 61 -32.61 -3.29 -16.09
N GLN A 62 -33.48 -4.11 -16.69
CA GLN A 62 -34.81 -4.41 -16.17
C GLN A 62 -34.74 -5.16 -14.84
N TYR A 63 -33.83 -6.14 -14.71
CA TYR A 63 -33.64 -6.94 -13.52
C TYR A 63 -33.20 -6.10 -12.31
N ILE A 64 -32.34 -5.08 -12.54
CA ILE A 64 -31.98 -4.09 -11.51
C ILE A 64 -33.18 -3.21 -11.16
N ASP A 65 -33.94 -2.74 -12.14
CA ASP A 65 -35.14 -1.90 -11.91
C ASP A 65 -36.23 -2.65 -11.13
N GLU A 66 -36.28 -3.98 -11.19
CA GLU A 66 -37.13 -4.84 -10.36
C GLU A 66 -36.68 -4.96 -8.91
N GLY A 67 -35.47 -4.51 -8.58
CA GLY A 67 -34.93 -4.46 -7.21
C GLY A 67 -33.81 -5.46 -6.91
N ASN A 68 -33.23 -6.13 -7.91
CA ASN A 68 -32.09 -7.05 -7.77
C ASN A 68 -30.76 -6.26 -7.82
N LEU A 69 -30.41 -5.55 -6.76
CA LEU A 69 -29.41 -4.47 -6.76
C LEU A 69 -27.97 -4.94 -6.59
N ASP A 70 -27.76 -6.05 -5.91
CA ASP A 70 -26.42 -6.58 -5.53
C ASP A 70 -25.90 -7.63 -6.51
N ILE A 71 -26.41 -7.64 -7.75
CA ILE A 71 -26.00 -8.62 -8.77
C ILE A 71 -24.70 -8.22 -9.43
N ASN A 72 -23.93 -9.23 -9.85
CA ASN A 72 -22.70 -9.04 -10.61
C ASN A 72 -22.92 -9.49 -12.06
N ALA A 73 -22.41 -8.69 -13.00
CA ALA A 73 -22.44 -9.03 -14.42
C ALA A 73 -21.08 -8.73 -15.05
N ARG A 74 -20.75 -9.47 -16.11
CA ARG A 74 -19.60 -9.20 -16.95
C ARG A 74 -19.94 -9.33 -18.43
N LEU A 75 -19.26 -8.54 -19.24
CA LEU A 75 -19.36 -8.69 -20.69
C LEU A 75 -18.47 -9.86 -21.13
N THR A 76 -18.95 -10.65 -22.08
CA THR A 76 -18.21 -11.73 -22.74
C THR A 76 -18.06 -11.52 -24.23
N ALA A 77 -18.64 -10.44 -24.75
CA ALA A 77 -18.49 -9.93 -26.11
C ALA A 77 -18.73 -8.41 -26.15
N ASP A 78 -18.32 -7.77 -27.26
CA ASP A 78 -18.71 -6.40 -27.53
C ASP A 78 -20.21 -6.30 -27.79
N ILE A 79 -20.87 -5.32 -27.20
CA ILE A 79 -22.32 -5.09 -27.32
C ILE A 79 -22.56 -3.90 -28.24
N TYR A 80 -23.34 -4.15 -29.31
CA TYR A 80 -23.70 -3.12 -30.30
C TYR A 80 -25.21 -2.94 -30.31
N HIS A 81 -25.67 -1.68 -30.06
CA HIS A 81 -27.09 -1.32 -30.20
C HIS A 81 -27.37 -0.73 -31.57
N TYR A 82 -26.79 0.44 -31.84
CA TYR A 82 -26.90 1.13 -33.13
C TYR A 82 -25.52 1.51 -33.65
N MET A 83 -25.35 1.57 -34.98
CA MET A 83 -24.13 2.03 -35.63
C MET A 83 -24.28 3.50 -36.08
N TYR A 84 -23.19 4.26 -35.97
CA TYR A 84 -23.12 5.65 -36.44
C TYR A 84 -24.10 6.58 -35.71
N VAL A 85 -24.24 6.44 -34.39
CA VAL A 85 -25.00 7.35 -33.54
C VAL A 85 -24.39 8.76 -33.61
N LEU A 86 -23.05 8.83 -33.66
CA LEU A 86 -22.29 10.05 -33.82
C LEU A 86 -21.75 10.24 -35.25
N ASP A 87 -21.69 11.49 -35.72
CA ASP A 87 -20.92 11.86 -36.90
C ASP A 87 -19.42 12.01 -36.58
N SER A 88 -18.59 12.25 -37.59
CA SER A 88 -17.14 12.43 -37.44
C SER A 88 -16.74 13.63 -36.56
N ASN A 89 -17.65 14.54 -36.25
CA ASN A 89 -17.44 15.69 -35.37
C ASN A 89 -18.01 15.45 -33.96
N GLY A 90 -18.54 14.25 -33.69
CA GLY A 90 -19.17 13.88 -32.46
C GLY A 90 -20.54 14.54 -32.25
N ASN A 91 -21.28 14.89 -33.33
CA ASN A 91 -22.66 15.31 -33.21
C ASN A 91 -23.60 14.12 -33.35
N LEU A 92 -24.77 14.22 -32.74
CA LEU A 92 -25.82 13.21 -32.92
C LEU A 92 -26.19 13.16 -34.41
N ASN A 93 -25.97 12.03 -35.04
CA ASN A 93 -26.16 11.84 -36.49
C ASN A 93 -27.57 11.36 -36.83
N ARG A 94 -28.27 10.72 -35.86
CA ARG A 94 -29.57 10.10 -36.03
C ARG A 94 -30.46 10.38 -34.85
N TYR A 95 -31.67 10.86 -35.13
CA TYR A 95 -32.73 11.11 -34.13
C TYR A 95 -33.74 9.96 -34.04
N ASP A 96 -33.57 8.90 -34.84
CA ASP A 96 -34.44 7.71 -34.87
C ASP A 96 -33.87 6.52 -34.08
N VAL A 97 -32.77 6.74 -33.34
CA VAL A 97 -32.21 5.74 -32.45
C VAL A 97 -33.12 5.58 -31.22
N PRO A 98 -33.53 4.37 -30.87
CA PRO A 98 -34.27 4.15 -29.64
C PRO A 98 -33.49 4.63 -28.42
N ASN A 99 -34.16 5.38 -27.55
CA ASN A 99 -33.53 5.86 -26.33
C ASN A 99 -33.14 4.71 -25.40
N TRP A 100 -31.87 4.71 -24.99
CA TRP A 100 -31.44 3.93 -23.86
C TRP A 100 -32.07 4.46 -22.59
N LYS A 101 -32.60 3.56 -21.75
CA LYS A 101 -33.07 3.94 -20.43
C LYS A 101 -31.94 3.70 -19.43
N PRO A 102 -31.37 4.75 -18.80
CA PRO A 102 -30.30 4.59 -17.84
C PRO A 102 -30.68 3.61 -16.72
N ILE A 103 -29.77 2.68 -16.39
CA ILE A 103 -29.97 1.67 -15.35
C ILE A 103 -30.25 2.37 -14.01
N GLY A 104 -31.30 1.96 -13.30
CA GLY A 104 -31.70 2.54 -12.01
C GLY A 104 -32.47 3.85 -12.11
N ARG A 105 -32.87 4.34 -13.31
CA ARG A 105 -33.58 5.59 -13.50
C ARG A 105 -34.87 5.68 -12.68
N ASP A 106 -35.72 4.66 -12.73
CA ASP A 106 -37.02 4.66 -12.07
C ASP A 106 -36.97 4.62 -10.54
N LYS A 107 -35.79 4.42 -9.97
CA LYS A 107 -35.57 4.24 -8.53
C LYS A 107 -34.87 5.41 -7.84
N ILE A 108 -34.51 6.46 -8.58
CA ILE A 108 -33.79 7.64 -8.06
C ILE A 108 -34.52 8.30 -6.90
N ALA A 109 -35.85 8.43 -7.00
CA ALA A 109 -36.66 9.06 -5.96
C ALA A 109 -36.59 8.36 -4.59
N THR A 110 -36.26 7.08 -4.54
CA THR A 110 -36.19 6.30 -3.30
C THR A 110 -34.77 6.16 -2.75
N ARG A 111 -33.72 6.46 -3.53
CA ARG A 111 -32.26 6.32 -3.23
C ARG A 111 -31.83 5.00 -2.59
N ASN A 112 -32.75 4.15 -2.20
CA ASN A 112 -32.49 2.86 -1.56
C ASN A 112 -32.49 1.69 -2.53
N GLN A 113 -32.77 1.94 -3.82
CA GLN A 113 -32.91 0.92 -4.87
C GLN A 113 -32.00 1.25 -6.06
N LEU A 114 -30.75 1.59 -5.81
CA LEU A 114 -29.74 1.85 -6.82
C LEU A 114 -28.78 0.67 -6.91
N PHE A 115 -28.22 0.45 -8.09
CA PHE A 115 -27.24 -0.61 -8.34
C PHE A 115 -26.08 -0.57 -7.34
N ASN A 116 -25.74 -1.72 -6.78
CA ASN A 116 -24.75 -1.86 -5.71
C ASN A 116 -23.82 -3.10 -5.92
N GLY A 117 -23.90 -3.73 -7.09
CA GLY A 117 -23.08 -4.86 -7.50
C GLY A 117 -21.89 -4.47 -8.39
N THR A 118 -21.39 -5.42 -9.18
CA THR A 118 -20.26 -5.22 -10.09
C THR A 118 -20.70 -5.36 -11.55
N LEU A 119 -20.35 -4.39 -12.41
CA LEU A 119 -20.34 -4.55 -13.86
C LEU A 119 -18.89 -4.54 -14.34
N ASP A 120 -18.39 -5.70 -14.79
CA ASP A 120 -17.05 -5.86 -15.35
C ASP A 120 -17.16 -5.94 -16.89
N GLY A 121 -16.63 -4.94 -17.57
CA GLY A 121 -16.57 -4.94 -19.04
C GLY A 121 -15.60 -5.97 -19.60
N ALA A 122 -14.69 -6.52 -18.78
CA ALA A 122 -13.65 -7.48 -19.18
C ALA A 122 -12.82 -7.03 -20.42
N GLY A 123 -12.73 -5.71 -20.63
CA GLY A 123 -12.09 -5.10 -21.80
C GLY A 123 -12.98 -4.90 -23.02
N HIS A 124 -14.23 -5.39 -22.96
CA HIS A 124 -15.20 -5.25 -24.04
C HIS A 124 -15.83 -3.85 -24.12
N THR A 125 -16.58 -3.63 -25.19
CA THR A 125 -17.14 -2.35 -25.58
C THR A 125 -18.66 -2.39 -25.62
N ILE A 126 -19.32 -1.36 -25.09
CA ILE A 126 -20.73 -1.04 -25.39
C ILE A 126 -20.75 0.11 -26.37
N SER A 127 -21.43 -0.04 -27.50
CA SER A 127 -21.49 0.92 -28.59
C SER A 127 -22.91 1.21 -29.03
N GLY A 128 -23.16 2.47 -29.42
CA GLY A 128 -24.40 2.86 -30.05
C GLY A 128 -25.55 3.17 -29.10
N LEU A 129 -25.27 3.47 -27.83
CA LEU A 129 -26.29 3.92 -26.88
C LEU A 129 -26.67 5.37 -27.17
N CYS A 130 -27.98 5.68 -27.09
CA CYS A 130 -28.47 7.02 -27.21
C CYS A 130 -29.45 7.33 -26.07
N VAL A 131 -29.16 8.37 -25.31
CA VAL A 131 -30.08 8.99 -24.35
C VAL A 131 -30.32 10.40 -24.86
N TYR A 132 -31.49 10.67 -25.36
CA TYR A 132 -31.86 12.00 -25.87
C TYR A 132 -33.25 12.39 -25.42
N TYR A 133 -33.35 13.44 -24.60
CA TYR A 133 -34.62 13.97 -24.07
C TYR A 133 -34.83 15.41 -24.51
N GLU A 134 -35.91 15.66 -25.29
CA GLU A 134 -36.28 16.99 -25.78
C GLU A 134 -37.30 17.69 -24.87
N ASP A 135 -38.26 16.96 -24.31
CA ASP A 135 -39.43 17.53 -23.64
C ASP A 135 -39.61 17.05 -22.17
N GLU A 136 -38.80 16.09 -21.70
CA GLU A 136 -38.88 15.53 -20.36
C GLU A 136 -37.62 15.87 -19.54
N PHE A 137 -37.83 16.32 -18.31
CA PHE A 137 -36.76 16.59 -17.39
C PHE A 137 -36.16 15.27 -16.86
N GLU A 138 -34.85 15.12 -17.05
CA GLU A 138 -34.07 14.00 -16.52
C GLU A 138 -32.98 14.49 -15.61
N GLU A 139 -32.98 13.97 -14.37
CA GLU A 139 -32.02 14.40 -13.38
C GLU A 139 -30.62 13.78 -13.65
N TYR A 140 -30.55 12.50 -14.09
CA TYR A 140 -29.33 11.77 -14.26
C TYR A 140 -29.28 10.93 -15.54
N CYS A 141 -28.29 11.17 -16.40
CA CYS A 141 -28.09 10.50 -17.69
C CYS A 141 -26.74 9.79 -17.77
N GLY A 142 -26.72 8.61 -18.38
CA GLY A 142 -25.53 7.78 -18.58
C GLY A 142 -25.89 6.32 -18.89
N LEU A 143 -24.92 5.41 -18.81
CA LEU A 143 -25.21 3.98 -18.79
C LEU A 143 -26.05 3.65 -17.54
N PHE A 144 -25.66 4.19 -16.40
CA PHE A 144 -26.43 4.19 -15.16
C PHE A 144 -26.92 5.62 -14.84
N ALA A 145 -28.13 5.73 -14.31
CA ALA A 145 -28.61 6.99 -13.75
C ALA A 145 -27.85 7.30 -12.46
N ALA A 146 -27.84 6.36 -11.51
CA ALA A 146 -27.08 6.48 -10.27
C ALA A 146 -26.66 5.12 -9.73
N THR A 147 -25.60 5.11 -8.90
CA THR A 147 -25.06 3.91 -8.26
C THR A 147 -24.80 4.10 -6.77
N LYS A 148 -24.71 3.00 -6.02
CA LYS A 148 -24.47 2.94 -4.57
C LYS A 148 -22.99 2.71 -4.23
N GLU A 149 -22.68 2.88 -2.95
CA GLU A 149 -21.33 2.85 -2.36
C GLU A 149 -20.51 1.57 -2.58
N LYS A 150 -21.17 0.40 -2.79
CA LYS A 150 -20.47 -0.86 -3.07
C LYS A 150 -20.40 -1.18 -4.56
N SER A 151 -21.04 -0.39 -5.40
CA SER A 151 -21.02 -0.62 -6.84
C SER A 151 -19.61 -0.49 -7.41
N VAL A 152 -19.30 -1.34 -8.38
CA VAL A 152 -18.03 -1.31 -9.13
C VAL A 152 -18.37 -1.39 -10.62
N ILE A 153 -17.94 -0.41 -11.39
CA ILE A 153 -17.96 -0.42 -12.86
C ILE A 153 -16.50 -0.42 -13.30
N LYS A 154 -16.09 -1.42 -14.04
CA LYS A 154 -14.67 -1.55 -14.39
C LYS A 154 -14.42 -2.19 -15.75
N ASN A 155 -13.21 -1.91 -16.30
CA ASN A 155 -12.68 -2.52 -17.52
C ASN A 155 -13.67 -2.43 -18.71
N LEU A 156 -14.35 -1.32 -18.86
CA LEU A 156 -15.44 -1.14 -19.81
C LEU A 156 -15.19 0.04 -20.75
N ASN A 157 -15.46 -0.16 -22.04
CA ASN A 157 -15.43 0.90 -23.05
C ASN A 157 -16.85 1.33 -23.44
N ILE A 158 -17.11 2.63 -23.58
CA ILE A 158 -18.32 3.20 -24.16
C ILE A 158 -17.94 4.07 -25.36
N VAL A 159 -18.38 3.68 -26.55
CA VAL A 159 -18.05 4.38 -27.79
C VAL A 159 -19.29 4.64 -28.66
N ASP A 160 -19.17 5.55 -29.66
CA ASP A 160 -20.24 5.88 -30.61
C ASP A 160 -21.60 6.07 -29.92
N SER A 161 -21.62 6.71 -28.74
CA SER A 161 -22.81 6.88 -27.90
C SER A 161 -23.08 8.34 -27.57
N PHE A 162 -24.35 8.68 -27.39
CA PHE A 162 -24.80 10.02 -27.06
C PHE A 162 -25.62 10.01 -25.77
N PHE A 163 -25.27 10.85 -24.82
CA PHE A 163 -26.01 10.99 -23.57
C PHE A 163 -26.35 12.44 -23.32
N GLY A 164 -27.64 12.75 -23.15
CA GLY A 164 -28.08 14.06 -22.75
C GLY A 164 -29.36 14.57 -23.45
N GLY A 165 -29.57 15.88 -23.39
CA GLY A 165 -30.70 16.60 -23.91
C GLY A 165 -30.82 17.99 -23.28
N GLU A 166 -31.71 18.85 -23.78
CA GLU A 166 -31.91 20.21 -23.25
C GLU A 166 -32.39 20.23 -21.79
N TYR A 167 -32.96 19.12 -21.32
CA TYR A 167 -33.52 18.98 -19.98
C TYR A 167 -32.79 17.95 -19.13
N CYS A 168 -31.57 17.51 -19.53
CA CYS A 168 -30.74 16.63 -18.73
C CYS A 168 -29.88 17.45 -17.76
N SER A 169 -30.04 17.20 -16.46
CA SER A 169 -29.34 17.96 -15.42
C SER A 169 -27.91 17.46 -15.20
N SER A 170 -27.71 16.16 -15.01
CA SER A 170 -26.38 15.56 -14.70
C SER A 170 -26.07 14.44 -15.68
N VAL A 171 -25.06 14.64 -16.54
CA VAL A 171 -24.76 13.77 -17.67
C VAL A 171 -23.34 13.26 -17.58
N GLY A 172 -23.18 11.93 -17.35
CA GLY A 172 -21.90 11.21 -17.42
C GLY A 172 -22.00 10.04 -18.38
N SER A 173 -20.90 9.63 -19.01
CA SER A 173 -20.98 8.48 -19.92
C SER A 173 -21.28 7.16 -19.19
N PHE A 174 -20.72 6.96 -18.02
CA PHE A 174 -21.00 5.78 -17.21
C PHE A 174 -22.11 6.02 -16.19
N VAL A 175 -22.04 7.10 -15.43
CA VAL A 175 -22.98 7.35 -14.33
C VAL A 175 -23.35 8.83 -14.22
N GLY A 176 -24.67 9.13 -14.12
CA GLY A 176 -25.13 10.47 -13.78
C GLY A 176 -24.75 10.86 -12.35
N TYR A 177 -24.89 9.93 -11.36
CA TYR A 177 -24.48 10.17 -9.97
C TYR A 177 -23.86 8.92 -9.31
N CYS A 178 -22.57 8.97 -8.98
CA CYS A 178 -21.78 7.86 -8.50
C CYS A 178 -21.49 7.95 -6.99
N GLU A 179 -21.86 6.91 -6.22
CA GLU A 179 -21.42 6.73 -4.84
C GLU A 179 -20.38 5.59 -4.68
N GLY A 180 -20.13 4.81 -5.74
CA GLY A 180 -19.25 3.64 -5.75
C GLY A 180 -17.92 3.87 -6.46
N ARG A 181 -17.46 2.86 -7.19
CA ARG A 181 -16.16 2.86 -7.88
C ARG A 181 -16.32 2.74 -9.40
N ILE A 182 -15.56 3.56 -10.13
CA ILE A 182 -15.37 3.44 -11.58
C ILE A 182 -13.87 3.35 -11.84
N GLU A 183 -13.41 2.25 -12.44
CA GLU A 183 -11.99 2.00 -12.64
C GLU A 183 -11.66 1.37 -13.99
N ASN A 184 -10.53 1.77 -14.60
CA ASN A 184 -10.07 1.25 -15.89
C ASN A 184 -11.18 1.36 -16.95
N CYS A 185 -11.78 2.53 -17.11
CA CYS A 185 -12.89 2.75 -18.05
C CYS A 185 -12.52 3.77 -19.13
N TYR A 186 -13.00 3.52 -20.35
CA TYR A 186 -12.82 4.40 -21.50
C TYR A 186 -14.15 4.92 -22.04
N SER A 187 -14.21 6.20 -22.39
CA SER A 187 -15.36 6.72 -23.13
C SER A 187 -14.94 7.68 -24.24
N SER A 188 -15.56 7.52 -25.41
CA SER A 188 -15.55 8.49 -26.50
C SER A 188 -16.96 9.03 -26.82
N ALA A 189 -17.90 8.91 -25.89
CA ALA A 189 -19.26 9.39 -26.04
C ALA A 189 -19.32 10.92 -26.16
N THR A 190 -20.41 11.42 -26.77
CA THR A 190 -20.80 12.84 -26.70
C THR A 190 -21.79 13.04 -25.58
N LEU A 191 -21.52 14.05 -24.74
CA LEU A 191 -22.36 14.44 -23.61
C LEU A 191 -22.96 15.82 -23.85
N TYR A 192 -24.26 15.99 -23.52
CA TYR A 192 -24.98 17.25 -23.70
C TYR A 192 -25.94 17.50 -22.56
N GLY A 193 -25.76 18.57 -21.79
CA GLY A 193 -26.61 18.89 -20.65
C GLY A 193 -26.10 20.07 -19.84
N ASP A 194 -26.69 20.32 -18.65
CA ASP A 194 -26.31 21.43 -17.77
C ASP A 194 -25.03 21.13 -16.96
N ASP A 195 -25.00 20.02 -16.27
CA ASP A 195 -23.86 19.54 -15.51
C ASP A 195 -23.29 18.26 -16.17
N CYS A 196 -22.19 18.39 -16.91
CA CYS A 196 -21.62 17.29 -17.68
C CYS A 196 -20.22 16.93 -17.16
N ALA A 197 -19.94 15.63 -17.09
CA ALA A 197 -18.57 15.17 -16.93
C ALA A 197 -18.32 13.84 -17.66
N GLY A 198 -17.12 13.69 -18.22
CA GLY A 198 -16.80 12.63 -19.17
C GLY A 198 -17.07 11.22 -18.66
N ILE A 199 -16.85 10.94 -17.40
CA ILE A 199 -17.04 9.62 -16.77
C ILE A 199 -18.27 9.62 -15.86
N ALA A 200 -18.33 10.49 -14.86
CA ALA A 200 -19.46 10.59 -13.94
C ALA A 200 -19.78 12.06 -13.64
N ALA A 201 -21.02 12.51 -13.91
CA ALA A 201 -21.39 13.90 -13.74
C ALA A 201 -21.34 14.33 -12.26
N GLY A 202 -21.84 13.52 -11.35
CA GLY A 202 -21.69 13.72 -9.92
C GLY A 202 -21.07 12.52 -9.25
N ALA A 203 -20.22 12.76 -8.24
CA ALA A 203 -19.68 11.68 -7.42
C ALA A 203 -19.66 12.12 -5.95
N ARG A 204 -20.05 11.24 -5.03
CA ARG A 204 -20.10 11.54 -3.60
C ARG A 204 -19.72 10.33 -2.77
N GLY A 205 -18.77 10.50 -1.84
CA GLY A 205 -18.48 9.57 -0.78
C GLY A 205 -19.18 9.93 0.54
N SER A 206 -18.86 9.19 1.60
CA SER A 206 -19.33 9.48 2.95
C SER A 206 -18.75 10.79 3.49
N MET A 207 -19.54 11.54 4.24
CA MET A 207 -19.07 12.74 4.95
C MET A 207 -18.34 12.43 6.27
N TYR A 208 -18.26 11.17 6.67
CA TYR A 208 -17.58 10.75 7.91
C TYR A 208 -16.16 10.27 7.59
N GLU A 209 -15.20 10.61 8.46
CA GLU A 209 -13.76 10.28 8.28
C GLU A 209 -13.46 8.79 8.06
N ASN A 210 -14.32 7.89 8.56
CA ASN A 210 -14.23 6.44 8.38
C ASN A 210 -15.30 5.88 7.41
N GLY A 211 -15.90 6.73 6.57
CA GLY A 211 -16.96 6.35 5.62
C GLY A 211 -16.38 5.86 4.30
N ASN A 212 -17.24 5.20 3.50
CA ASN A 212 -16.87 4.76 2.15
C ASN A 212 -16.63 5.97 1.24
N HIS A 213 -15.57 5.93 0.43
CA HIS A 213 -15.27 6.92 -0.59
C HIS A 213 -15.81 6.46 -1.94
N ALA A 214 -16.26 7.42 -2.77
CA ALA A 214 -16.41 7.17 -4.20
C ALA A 214 -15.04 7.26 -4.88
N TYR A 215 -14.77 6.36 -5.84
CA TYR A 215 -13.48 6.28 -6.53
C TYR A 215 -13.68 6.39 -8.04
N ILE A 216 -12.89 7.24 -8.69
CA ILE A 216 -12.78 7.29 -10.15
C ILE A 216 -11.29 7.21 -10.47
N GLU A 217 -10.85 6.05 -10.96
CA GLU A 217 -9.43 5.74 -11.10
C GLU A 217 -9.08 5.11 -12.46
N ASN A 218 -7.93 5.51 -13.01
CA ASN A 218 -7.37 4.94 -14.25
C ASN A 218 -8.34 5.02 -15.43
N CYS A 219 -9.13 6.07 -15.53
CA CYS A 219 -10.12 6.27 -16.59
C CYS A 219 -9.60 7.22 -17.66
N PHE A 220 -10.05 7.01 -18.90
CA PHE A 220 -9.71 7.87 -20.03
C PHE A 220 -10.95 8.35 -20.77
N PHE A 221 -11.13 9.68 -20.85
CA PHE A 221 -12.19 10.31 -21.63
C PHE A 221 -11.63 10.96 -22.90
N ASN A 222 -12.10 10.48 -24.06
CA ASN A 222 -11.71 10.97 -25.38
C ASN A 222 -12.95 11.36 -26.23
N GLY A 223 -14.04 11.72 -25.57
CA GLY A 223 -15.30 12.12 -26.17
C GLY A 223 -15.44 13.63 -26.37
N LYS A 224 -16.67 14.08 -26.46
CA LYS A 224 -17.04 15.52 -26.55
C LYS A 224 -18.02 15.90 -25.47
N ILE A 225 -17.81 17.04 -24.83
CA ILE A 225 -18.73 17.63 -23.86
C ILE A 225 -19.27 18.94 -24.42
N LYS A 226 -20.60 19.05 -24.52
CA LYS A 226 -21.32 20.20 -25.05
C LYS A 226 -22.33 20.68 -24.01
N GLY A 227 -21.93 21.60 -23.13
CA GLY A 227 -22.85 22.16 -22.12
C GLY A 227 -23.89 23.10 -22.71
N PHE A 228 -25.12 23.01 -22.22
CA PHE A 228 -26.22 23.90 -22.69
C PHE A 228 -26.12 25.28 -22.01
N PHE A 229 -25.98 25.34 -20.67
CA PHE A 229 -25.77 26.56 -19.90
C PHE A 229 -24.37 26.66 -19.25
N ALA A 230 -23.49 25.70 -19.49
CA ALA A 230 -22.08 25.65 -19.03
C ALA A 230 -21.87 25.94 -17.53
N LYS A 231 -22.72 25.38 -16.65
CA LYS A 231 -22.65 25.68 -15.21
C LYS A 231 -21.54 24.89 -14.50
N ASN A 232 -21.48 23.60 -14.72
CA ASN A 232 -20.48 22.72 -14.14
C ASN A 232 -20.08 21.68 -15.20
N ILE A 233 -18.97 21.93 -15.88
CA ILE A 233 -18.45 21.04 -16.91
C ILE A 233 -17.02 20.66 -16.53
N ASP A 234 -16.79 19.39 -16.24
CA ASP A 234 -15.48 18.83 -15.98
C ASP A 234 -15.19 17.64 -16.91
N ALA A 235 -13.92 17.38 -17.21
CA ALA A 235 -13.60 16.34 -18.20
C ALA A 235 -13.76 14.92 -17.66
N ILE A 236 -13.69 14.69 -16.35
CA ILE A 236 -13.83 13.37 -15.73
C ILE A 236 -14.99 13.33 -14.74
N THR A 237 -15.02 14.21 -13.73
CA THR A 237 -16.13 14.30 -12.76
C THR A 237 -16.24 15.70 -12.19
N ASN A 238 -17.46 16.17 -11.93
CA ASN A 238 -17.71 17.51 -11.44
C ASN A 238 -17.16 17.71 -10.02
N LYS A 239 -16.63 18.91 -9.78
CA LYS A 239 -16.02 19.33 -8.52
C LYS A 239 -17.03 19.53 -7.40
N GLY A 240 -16.58 19.36 -6.16
CA GLY A 240 -17.29 19.87 -4.97
C GLY A 240 -17.96 18.82 -4.10
N HIS A 241 -17.81 17.55 -4.37
CA HIS A 241 -18.38 16.51 -3.51
C HIS A 241 -17.37 15.96 -2.49
N VAL A 242 -17.82 15.81 -1.24
CA VAL A 242 -17.01 15.31 -0.13
C VAL A 242 -16.79 13.79 -0.29
N GLY A 243 -15.60 13.30 0.05
CA GLY A 243 -15.30 11.85 0.09
C GLY A 243 -15.13 11.21 -1.29
N VAL A 244 -14.72 11.96 -2.32
CA VAL A 244 -14.42 11.44 -3.66
C VAL A 244 -12.91 11.38 -3.85
N ILE A 245 -12.41 10.23 -4.32
CA ILE A 245 -11.00 10.03 -4.71
C ILE A 245 -10.94 9.93 -6.23
N VAL A 246 -10.28 10.91 -6.84
CA VAL A 246 -10.05 10.99 -8.29
C VAL A 246 -8.55 10.80 -8.52
N LYS A 247 -8.14 9.71 -9.16
CA LYS A 247 -6.73 9.36 -9.27
C LYS A 247 -6.39 8.78 -10.64
N ASN A 248 -5.27 9.25 -11.22
CA ASN A 248 -4.69 8.70 -12.43
C ASN A 248 -5.67 8.67 -13.63
N ASN A 249 -6.46 9.74 -13.78
CA ASN A 249 -7.39 9.88 -14.89
C ASN A 249 -6.87 10.87 -15.94
N TYR A 250 -7.18 10.59 -17.19
CA TYR A 250 -6.74 11.37 -18.34
C TYR A 250 -7.91 11.75 -19.24
N TYR A 251 -7.79 12.87 -19.92
CA TYR A 251 -8.79 13.31 -20.90
C TYR A 251 -8.13 14.02 -22.09
N ASN A 252 -8.75 13.89 -23.28
CA ASN A 252 -8.28 14.60 -24.45
C ASN A 252 -8.50 16.11 -24.26
N GLU A 253 -7.45 16.92 -24.45
CA GLU A 253 -7.52 18.38 -24.31
C GLU A 253 -8.59 19.05 -25.19
N ASN A 254 -9.01 18.37 -26.27
CA ASN A 254 -10.03 18.84 -27.20
C ASN A 254 -11.45 18.33 -26.86
N CYS A 255 -11.69 17.76 -25.67
CA CYS A 255 -12.99 17.21 -25.29
C CYS A 255 -14.07 18.28 -25.03
N GLY A 256 -13.68 19.54 -24.87
CA GLY A 256 -14.60 20.68 -24.61
C GLY A 256 -14.80 20.98 -23.12
N ALA A 257 -13.98 20.43 -22.24
CA ALA A 257 -13.99 20.68 -20.80
C ALA A 257 -12.57 20.63 -20.24
N ASP A 258 -12.37 21.28 -19.09
CA ASP A 258 -11.15 21.18 -18.28
C ASP A 258 -11.43 20.37 -17.01
N ASP A 259 -10.38 19.86 -16.35
CA ASP A 259 -10.48 19.21 -15.05
C ASP A 259 -9.21 19.47 -14.23
N THR A 260 -9.36 19.86 -12.96
CA THR A 260 -8.21 20.16 -12.08
C THR A 260 -7.70 18.94 -11.30
N GLN A 261 -8.45 17.83 -11.29
CA GLN A 261 -8.12 16.61 -10.59
C GLN A 261 -7.58 15.52 -11.54
N SER A 262 -7.62 15.78 -12.85
CA SER A 262 -7.23 14.85 -13.91
C SER A 262 -6.29 15.54 -14.89
N THR A 263 -5.65 14.78 -15.78
CA THR A 263 -4.61 15.29 -16.68
C THR A 263 -5.10 15.41 -18.11
N ALA A 264 -5.02 16.61 -18.69
CA ALA A 264 -5.23 16.82 -20.11
C ALA A 264 -4.10 16.21 -20.94
N VAL A 265 -4.44 15.54 -22.05
CA VAL A 265 -3.48 14.93 -22.96
C VAL A 265 -3.79 15.29 -24.42
N THR A 266 -2.75 15.47 -25.21
CA THR A 266 -2.83 15.76 -26.63
C THR A 266 -3.03 14.48 -27.48
N ASP A 267 -3.55 14.63 -28.71
CA ASP A 267 -3.62 13.50 -29.64
C ASP A 267 -2.25 12.84 -29.91
N ALA A 268 -1.17 13.62 -29.87
CA ALA A 268 0.19 13.11 -30.04
C ALA A 268 0.61 12.21 -28.86
N GLN A 269 0.31 12.59 -27.63
CA GLN A 269 0.56 11.77 -26.44
C GLN A 269 -0.27 10.49 -26.46
N ILE A 270 -1.55 10.59 -26.84
CA ILE A 270 -2.44 9.43 -26.98
C ILE A 270 -1.84 8.43 -28.00
N ALA A 271 -1.49 8.90 -29.20
CA ALA A 271 -0.96 8.05 -30.29
C ALA A 271 0.45 7.52 -30.02
N SER A 272 1.22 8.10 -29.09
CA SER A 272 2.58 7.69 -28.74
C SER A 272 2.67 6.48 -27.81
N GLY A 273 1.55 6.08 -27.18
CA GLY A 273 1.53 5.07 -26.11
C GLY A 273 1.71 5.64 -24.70
N GLU A 274 1.99 6.94 -24.57
CA GLU A 274 2.19 7.59 -23.28
C GLU A 274 0.97 7.38 -22.36
N VAL A 275 -0.23 7.62 -22.87
CA VAL A 275 -1.47 7.52 -22.09
C VAL A 275 -1.74 6.08 -21.66
N ALA A 276 -1.52 5.08 -22.52
CA ALA A 276 -1.64 3.67 -22.15
C ALA A 276 -0.66 3.28 -21.02
N HIS A 277 0.58 3.79 -21.09
CA HIS A 277 1.56 3.56 -20.04
C HIS A 277 1.15 4.24 -18.72
N LEU A 278 0.74 5.50 -18.77
CA LEU A 278 0.37 6.28 -17.57
C LEU A 278 -0.88 5.73 -16.86
N LEU A 279 -1.89 5.28 -17.62
CA LEU A 279 -3.11 4.65 -17.07
C LEU A 279 -2.85 3.37 -16.27
N ASN A 280 -1.73 2.68 -16.52
CA ASN A 280 -1.30 1.52 -15.72
C ASN A 280 -0.58 1.92 -14.41
N GLY A 281 -0.51 3.19 -14.08
CA GLY A 281 0.00 3.71 -12.82
C GLY A 281 1.40 3.20 -12.48
N ASP A 282 1.51 2.47 -11.38
CA ASP A 282 2.78 1.89 -10.91
C ASP A 282 3.26 0.65 -11.70
N GLN A 283 2.56 0.29 -12.76
CA GLN A 283 2.88 -0.85 -13.63
C GLN A 283 2.81 -2.24 -12.95
N SER A 284 2.28 -2.32 -11.75
CA SER A 284 2.12 -3.60 -11.03
C SER A 284 0.99 -4.46 -11.59
N VAL A 285 -0.04 -3.82 -12.12
CA VAL A 285 -1.16 -4.44 -12.86
C VAL A 285 -1.32 -3.74 -14.20
N ILE A 286 -1.39 -4.51 -15.28
CA ILE A 286 -1.54 -3.99 -16.63
C ILE A 286 -2.96 -4.25 -17.11
N ASN A 287 -3.72 -3.16 -17.28
CA ASN A 287 -5.07 -3.17 -17.86
C ASN A 287 -5.11 -2.47 -19.22
N TRP A 288 -4.18 -1.54 -19.48
CA TRP A 288 -4.14 -0.72 -20.67
C TRP A 288 -2.99 -1.11 -21.59
N TYR A 289 -3.31 -1.32 -22.84
CA TYR A 289 -2.40 -1.77 -23.90
C TYR A 289 -2.48 -0.82 -25.10
N GLN A 290 -1.49 -0.86 -25.97
CA GLN A 290 -1.52 -0.14 -27.25
C GLN A 290 -0.40 -0.63 -28.14
N ASN A 291 -0.68 -1.00 -29.40
CA ASN A 291 0.32 -1.33 -30.39
C ASN A 291 0.89 -0.04 -30.97
N ILE A 292 2.15 0.27 -30.66
CA ILE A 292 2.80 1.50 -31.16
C ILE A 292 3.94 1.21 -32.14
N ASP A 293 4.71 0.17 -31.93
CA ASP A 293 5.83 -0.27 -32.79
C ASP A 293 5.88 -1.80 -33.03
N LYS A 294 4.91 -2.55 -32.49
CA LYS A 294 4.65 -3.96 -32.76
C LYS A 294 3.19 -4.17 -33.12
N GLY A 295 2.91 -5.07 -34.07
CA GLY A 295 1.55 -5.33 -34.55
C GLY A 295 0.99 -4.23 -35.45
N GLU A 296 -0.33 -4.26 -35.67
CA GLU A 296 -1.06 -3.18 -36.32
C GLU A 296 -1.16 -2.00 -35.34
N ARG A 297 -0.76 -0.81 -35.79
CA ARG A 297 -0.65 0.35 -34.90
C ARG A 297 -2.00 0.86 -34.46
N ASP A 298 -2.16 1.02 -33.16
CA ASP A 298 -3.32 1.66 -32.54
C ASP A 298 -3.14 3.18 -32.43
N ASN A 299 -4.25 3.89 -32.58
CA ASN A 299 -4.29 5.34 -32.33
C ASN A 299 -4.68 5.68 -30.88
N LEU A 300 -5.19 4.71 -30.13
CA LEU A 300 -5.77 4.88 -28.79
C LEU A 300 -5.34 3.74 -27.85
N PRO A 301 -5.25 3.99 -26.54
CA PRO A 301 -5.19 2.95 -25.54
C PRO A 301 -6.41 2.03 -25.57
N VAL A 302 -6.19 0.74 -25.35
CA VAL A 302 -7.25 -0.29 -25.31
C VAL A 302 -7.13 -1.14 -24.06
N LEU A 303 -8.24 -1.71 -23.61
CA LEU A 303 -8.31 -2.65 -22.47
C LEU A 303 -8.12 -4.12 -22.91
N ASN A 304 -7.80 -4.36 -24.17
CA ASN A 304 -7.65 -5.71 -24.73
C ASN A 304 -6.21 -6.23 -24.57
N PRO A 305 -5.97 -7.32 -23.80
CA PRO A 305 -4.64 -7.89 -23.57
C PRO A 305 -4.03 -8.61 -24.80
N GLU A 306 -4.76 -8.73 -25.91
CA GLU A 306 -4.20 -9.20 -27.19
C GLU A 306 -3.27 -8.15 -27.84
N HIS A 307 -3.39 -6.87 -27.43
CA HIS A 307 -2.48 -5.80 -27.79
C HIS A 307 -1.23 -5.79 -26.89
N TYR A 308 -0.18 -5.10 -27.33
CA TYR A 308 1.07 -5.10 -26.61
C TYR A 308 1.08 -4.10 -25.46
N ARG A 309 1.70 -4.51 -24.34
CA ARG A 309 2.06 -3.60 -23.25
C ARG A 309 2.97 -2.49 -23.76
N VAL A 310 2.78 -1.30 -23.22
CA VAL A 310 3.61 -0.13 -23.51
C VAL A 310 4.62 0.08 -22.39
N TYR A 311 5.88 0.19 -22.75
CA TYR A 311 7.00 0.47 -21.85
C TYR A 311 7.54 1.88 -22.09
N LYS A 312 7.96 2.55 -21.03
CA LYS A 312 8.70 3.80 -21.13
C LYS A 312 10.17 3.52 -21.46
N SER A 313 10.74 4.24 -22.42
CA SER A 313 12.13 4.14 -22.86
C SER A 313 12.73 5.54 -22.97
N GLY A 314 13.42 6.01 -21.92
CA GLY A 314 13.86 7.40 -21.83
C GLY A 314 12.68 8.39 -21.87
N ASN A 315 12.64 9.22 -22.92
CA ASN A 315 11.55 10.18 -23.16
C ASN A 315 10.54 9.68 -24.21
N THR A 316 10.59 8.41 -24.61
CA THR A 316 9.70 7.80 -25.60
C THR A 316 9.01 6.58 -25.04
N TYR A 317 8.12 5.98 -25.83
CA TYR A 317 7.39 4.76 -25.48
C TYR A 317 7.62 3.68 -26.56
N THR A 318 7.57 2.40 -26.18
CA THR A 318 7.83 1.25 -27.04
C THR A 318 7.06 0.02 -26.55
N ASN A 319 6.79 -0.93 -27.46
CA ASN A 319 6.33 -2.27 -27.08
C ASN A 319 7.51 -3.26 -26.88
N ASP A 320 8.75 -2.80 -27.01
CA ASP A 320 9.94 -3.62 -26.81
C ASP A 320 10.40 -3.58 -25.36
N GLU A 321 10.10 -4.65 -24.61
CA GLU A 321 10.47 -4.80 -23.21
C GLU A 321 11.97 -4.62 -22.95
N SER A 322 12.83 -5.04 -23.89
CA SER A 322 14.28 -4.92 -23.72
C SER A 322 14.80 -3.47 -23.71
N LYS A 323 13.97 -2.50 -24.08
CA LYS A 323 14.30 -1.08 -24.12
C LYS A 323 13.67 -0.27 -22.98
N HIS A 324 12.99 -0.91 -22.01
CA HIS A 324 12.33 -0.18 -20.94
C HIS A 324 13.32 0.56 -20.03
N SER A 325 12.91 1.70 -19.51
CA SER A 325 13.58 2.35 -18.39
C SER A 325 13.12 1.69 -17.10
N HIS A 326 14.06 1.36 -16.21
CA HIS A 326 13.71 0.72 -14.93
C HIS A 326 12.86 1.65 -14.07
N LEU A 327 11.71 1.15 -13.64
CA LEU A 327 10.87 1.73 -12.60
C LEU A 327 10.92 0.80 -11.38
N TYR A 328 11.55 1.26 -10.31
CA TYR A 328 11.71 0.46 -9.10
C TYR A 328 10.59 0.74 -8.09
N ILE A 329 9.92 -0.32 -7.63
CA ILE A 329 9.02 -0.30 -6.48
C ILE A 329 9.62 -1.20 -5.41
N ASN A 330 9.82 -0.64 -4.22
CA ASN A 330 10.51 -1.31 -3.12
C ASN A 330 11.85 -1.94 -3.56
N GLY A 331 12.55 -1.30 -4.52
CA GLY A 331 13.85 -1.69 -5.05
C GLY A 331 13.86 -2.83 -6.07
N PHE A 332 12.69 -3.20 -6.62
CA PHE A 332 12.58 -4.17 -7.72
C PHE A 332 11.96 -3.50 -8.94
N CYS A 333 12.58 -3.70 -10.11
CA CYS A 333 11.99 -3.23 -11.35
C CYS A 333 10.69 -3.97 -11.65
N VAL A 334 9.60 -3.22 -11.82
CA VAL A 334 8.25 -3.78 -12.07
C VAL A 334 8.10 -4.50 -13.42
N VAL A 335 9.09 -4.36 -14.30
CA VAL A 335 9.10 -4.99 -15.63
C VAL A 335 9.96 -6.25 -15.65
N CYS A 336 11.25 -6.14 -15.26
CA CYS A 336 12.23 -7.23 -15.40
C CYS A 336 12.68 -7.85 -14.06
N ASN A 337 12.16 -7.37 -12.94
CA ASN A 337 12.56 -7.76 -11.58
C ASN A 337 14.05 -7.51 -11.26
N GLU A 338 14.75 -6.69 -12.06
CA GLU A 338 16.10 -6.27 -11.70
C GLU A 338 16.10 -5.54 -10.37
N ILE A 339 17.11 -5.80 -9.57
CA ILE A 339 17.24 -5.22 -8.23
C ILE A 339 17.98 -3.89 -8.32
N GLU A 340 17.43 -2.86 -7.66
CA GLU A 340 18.06 -1.55 -7.58
C GLU A 340 19.36 -1.59 -6.80
N GLU A 341 20.46 -1.19 -7.43
CA GLU A 341 21.74 -1.05 -6.76
C GLU A 341 21.72 0.16 -5.81
N PRO A 342 22.08 0.00 -4.53
CA PRO A 342 22.15 1.12 -3.60
C PRO A 342 23.30 2.07 -3.94
N LYS A 343 23.13 3.35 -3.62
CA LYS A 343 24.18 4.36 -3.83
C LYS A 343 25.30 4.19 -2.81
N LEU A 344 26.54 4.34 -3.26
CA LEU A 344 27.70 4.43 -2.38
C LEU A 344 27.98 5.89 -2.05
N VAL A 345 27.86 6.27 -0.77
CA VAL A 345 28.08 7.63 -0.25
C VAL A 345 28.94 7.55 1.01
N ASP A 346 30.04 8.31 1.06
CA ASP A 346 30.95 8.34 2.22
C ASP A 346 31.37 6.95 2.72
N GLU A 347 31.72 6.03 1.80
CA GLU A 347 32.11 4.65 2.05
C GLU A 347 30.98 3.74 2.60
N TYR A 348 29.71 4.19 2.60
CA TYR A 348 28.54 3.40 2.97
C TYR A 348 27.62 3.20 1.78
N TYR A 349 27.17 1.98 1.55
CA TYR A 349 26.02 1.72 0.68
C TYR A 349 24.73 2.15 1.39
N GLU A 350 23.96 3.03 0.76
CA GLU A 350 22.71 3.57 1.30
C GLU A 350 21.53 2.64 1.01
N ILE A 351 21.01 2.00 2.03
CA ILE A 351 19.93 1.04 1.95
C ILE A 351 18.60 1.76 2.27
N GLY A 352 17.83 2.09 1.25
CA GLY A 352 16.59 2.86 1.37
C GLY A 352 15.32 2.04 1.16
N ASN A 353 15.42 0.79 0.69
CA ASN A 353 14.29 -0.08 0.41
C ASN A 353 14.68 -1.56 0.51
N TYR A 354 13.68 -2.47 0.39
CA TYR A 354 13.93 -3.91 0.53
C TYR A 354 14.79 -4.49 -0.60
N GLY A 355 14.64 -3.99 -1.84
CA GLY A 355 15.51 -4.41 -2.95
C GLY A 355 16.97 -4.08 -2.70
N ASN A 356 17.31 -2.89 -2.18
CA ASN A 356 18.68 -2.55 -1.80
C ASN A 356 19.23 -3.51 -0.72
N LEU A 357 18.38 -3.96 0.23
CA LEU A 357 18.79 -4.93 1.24
C LEU A 357 19.05 -6.32 0.62
N VAL A 358 18.24 -6.73 -0.37
CA VAL A 358 18.45 -7.97 -1.12
C VAL A 358 19.70 -7.86 -2.01
N TRP A 359 19.94 -6.70 -2.64
CA TRP A 359 21.18 -6.45 -3.39
C TRP A 359 22.40 -6.60 -2.48
N LEU A 360 22.36 -5.99 -1.29
CA LEU A 360 23.44 -6.08 -0.31
C LEU A 360 23.73 -7.54 0.09
N GLN A 361 22.67 -8.32 0.32
CA GLN A 361 22.77 -9.76 0.63
C GLN A 361 23.50 -10.51 -0.49
N GLN A 362 23.10 -10.32 -1.74
CA GLN A 362 23.73 -10.97 -2.90
C GLN A 362 25.16 -10.50 -3.11
N TYR A 363 25.42 -9.22 -2.94
CA TYR A 363 26.75 -8.63 -3.13
C TYR A 363 27.77 -9.16 -2.10
N ILE A 364 27.36 -9.32 -0.85
CA ILE A 364 28.20 -9.92 0.20
C ILE A 364 28.42 -11.41 -0.06
N ASP A 365 27.38 -12.15 -0.44
CA ASP A 365 27.47 -13.59 -0.74
C ASP A 365 28.23 -13.88 -2.04
N ALA A 366 28.48 -12.88 -2.88
CA ALA A 366 29.44 -12.93 -4.01
C ALA A 366 30.90 -12.70 -3.58
N GLY A 367 31.17 -12.42 -2.29
CA GLY A 367 32.53 -12.27 -1.73
C GLY A 367 32.95 -10.83 -1.39
N ASN A 368 32.09 -9.83 -1.58
CA ASN A 368 32.37 -8.42 -1.26
C ASN A 368 32.09 -8.11 0.22
N VAL A 369 32.86 -8.69 1.11
CA VAL A 369 32.57 -8.74 2.55
C VAL A 369 33.06 -7.53 3.36
N ASN A 370 33.98 -6.71 2.82
CA ASN A 370 34.61 -5.58 3.51
C ASN A 370 33.96 -4.26 3.08
N ILE A 371 32.66 -4.18 3.17
CA ILE A 371 31.86 -3.00 2.80
C ILE A 371 31.06 -2.53 3.98
N ASN A 372 30.74 -1.23 4.02
CA ASN A 372 29.82 -0.68 4.99
C ASN A 372 28.46 -0.41 4.34
N ALA A 373 27.40 -0.55 5.14
CA ALA A 373 26.04 -0.22 4.74
C ALA A 373 25.34 0.58 5.84
N ARG A 374 24.47 1.52 5.46
CA ARG A 374 23.61 2.25 6.39
C ARG A 374 22.19 2.34 5.89
N LEU A 375 21.23 2.28 6.78
CA LEU A 375 19.84 2.57 6.42
C LEU A 375 19.65 4.07 6.23
N THR A 376 18.80 4.44 5.27
CA THR A 376 18.36 5.82 5.01
C THR A 376 16.85 5.99 5.17
N ALA A 377 16.13 4.89 5.39
CA ALA A 377 14.70 4.85 5.65
C ALA A 377 14.33 3.56 6.41
N ASN A 378 13.12 3.51 6.94
CA ASN A 378 12.53 2.26 7.41
C ASN A 378 12.29 1.31 6.23
N ILE A 379 12.71 0.06 6.37
CA ILE A 379 12.58 -0.97 5.33
C ILE A 379 11.41 -1.88 5.68
N VAL A 380 10.51 -2.09 4.71
CA VAL A 380 9.39 -3.04 4.85
C VAL A 380 9.51 -4.12 3.79
N ALA A 381 9.73 -5.37 4.23
CA ALA A 381 9.73 -6.54 3.35
C ALA A 381 8.30 -7.07 3.14
N ASN A 382 7.63 -7.43 4.23
CA ASN A 382 6.22 -7.84 4.24
C ASN A 382 5.47 -6.97 5.26
N GLU A 383 4.31 -6.45 4.88
CA GLU A 383 3.47 -5.65 5.77
C GLU A 383 2.66 -6.54 6.71
N ASN A 384 2.55 -6.15 7.99
CA ASN A 384 1.74 -6.82 9.00
C ASN A 384 1.98 -8.34 9.04
N LEU A 385 3.25 -8.75 9.10
CA LEU A 385 3.64 -10.17 9.04
C LEU A 385 3.15 -10.96 10.25
N LEU A 386 3.19 -10.35 11.45
CA LEU A 386 2.84 -11.01 12.70
C LEU A 386 1.47 -10.55 13.24
N ASP A 387 0.76 -11.46 13.87
CA ASP A 387 -0.40 -11.14 14.70
C ASP A 387 0.02 -10.67 16.11
N SER A 388 -0.96 -10.35 16.96
CA SER A 388 -0.72 -9.93 18.35
C SER A 388 -0.06 -11.00 19.23
N ASN A 389 -0.05 -12.26 18.80
CA ASN A 389 0.60 -13.36 19.50
C ASN A 389 2.03 -13.62 18.98
N GLY A 390 2.46 -12.89 17.93
CA GLY A 390 3.73 -13.09 17.26
C GLY A 390 3.75 -14.26 16.27
N ASP A 391 2.59 -14.71 15.80
CA ASP A 391 2.45 -15.77 14.81
C ASP A 391 2.24 -15.19 13.42
N VAL A 392 2.75 -15.86 12.37
CA VAL A 392 2.70 -15.36 10.98
C VAL A 392 1.27 -15.30 10.45
N GLN A 393 0.87 -14.16 9.93
CA GLN A 393 -0.42 -13.93 9.28
C GLN A 393 -0.33 -14.16 7.77
N GLY A 394 -1.21 -15.00 7.24
CA GLY A 394 -1.30 -15.20 5.80
C GLY A 394 -0.07 -15.81 5.16
N LYS A 395 0.15 -15.52 3.87
CA LYS A 395 1.30 -15.99 3.10
C LYS A 395 2.26 -14.83 2.84
N PRO A 396 3.50 -14.87 3.37
CA PRO A 396 4.49 -13.83 3.10
C PRO A 396 4.77 -13.69 1.59
N LYS A 397 4.87 -12.46 1.12
CA LYS A 397 5.21 -12.15 -0.28
C LYS A 397 6.69 -12.43 -0.56
N TYR A 398 7.54 -12.09 0.40
CA TYR A 398 8.98 -12.23 0.29
C TYR A 398 9.54 -13.11 1.40
N THR A 399 10.47 -13.98 1.05
CA THR A 399 11.26 -14.79 1.99
C THR A 399 12.65 -14.21 2.11
N TRP A 400 13.13 -13.99 3.33
CA TRP A 400 14.45 -13.46 3.59
C TRP A 400 15.51 -14.56 3.59
N THR A 401 16.61 -14.30 2.91
CA THR A 401 17.83 -15.11 2.98
C THR A 401 18.88 -14.37 3.79
N SER A 402 19.33 -14.95 4.91
CA SER A 402 20.29 -14.30 5.80
C SER A 402 21.59 -13.92 5.10
N ILE A 403 22.08 -12.71 5.32
CA ILE A 403 23.35 -12.20 4.77
C ILE A 403 24.54 -13.02 5.33
N GLY A 404 25.55 -13.26 4.50
CA GLY A 404 26.80 -13.86 4.97
C GLY A 404 26.76 -15.37 5.11
N ARG A 405 25.93 -16.04 4.32
CA ARG A 405 25.88 -17.51 4.28
C ARG A 405 27.14 -18.12 3.69
N SER A 406 27.60 -17.57 2.59
CA SER A 406 28.81 -18.04 1.91
C SER A 406 30.06 -17.45 2.56
N TYR A 407 30.04 -16.17 2.85
CA TYR A 407 31.16 -15.42 3.41
C TYR A 407 30.70 -14.56 4.58
N LYS A 408 31.49 -14.43 5.64
CA LYS A 408 31.19 -13.60 6.82
C LYS A 408 31.21 -12.12 6.43
N PHE A 409 30.23 -11.36 6.85
CA PHE A 409 30.24 -9.89 6.72
C PHE A 409 31.26 -9.28 7.69
N ASN A 410 32.18 -8.44 7.18
CA ASN A 410 33.28 -7.85 7.97
C ASN A 410 33.12 -6.33 8.20
N GLY A 411 32.17 -5.68 7.54
CA GLY A 411 31.99 -4.24 7.61
C GLY A 411 31.09 -3.76 8.74
N ILE A 412 30.59 -2.55 8.60
CA ILE A 412 29.64 -1.94 9.52
C ILE A 412 28.26 -1.91 8.86
N PHE A 413 27.25 -2.43 9.54
CA PHE A 413 25.83 -2.24 9.19
C PHE A 413 25.21 -1.29 10.22
N ASP A 414 24.98 -0.04 9.82
CA ASP A 414 24.42 1.01 10.67
C ASP A 414 22.95 1.22 10.35
N GLY A 415 22.06 0.90 11.28
CA GLY A 415 20.63 1.16 11.16
C GLY A 415 20.27 2.64 11.20
N ALA A 416 21.20 3.51 11.66
CA ALA A 416 21.00 4.96 11.78
C ALA A 416 19.70 5.36 12.52
N GLY A 417 19.17 4.48 13.39
CA GLY A 417 17.92 4.64 14.13
C GLY A 417 16.67 4.17 13.37
N TYR A 418 16.80 3.72 12.12
CA TYR A 418 15.70 3.15 11.34
C TYR A 418 15.44 1.69 11.67
N SER A 419 14.32 1.18 11.13
CA SER A 419 13.87 -0.19 11.33
C SER A 419 13.84 -1.01 10.05
N ILE A 420 13.98 -2.33 10.20
CA ILE A 420 13.63 -3.34 9.19
C ILE A 420 12.44 -4.13 9.72
N SER A 421 11.37 -4.25 8.94
CA SER A 421 10.17 -4.98 9.29
C SER A 421 9.78 -6.00 8.22
N GLY A 422 9.02 -7.04 8.65
CA GLY A 422 8.46 -8.02 7.75
C GLY A 422 9.48 -9.02 7.19
N LEU A 423 10.64 -9.21 7.81
CA LEU A 423 11.56 -10.28 7.41
C LEU A 423 10.95 -11.63 7.78
N TYR A 424 10.80 -12.50 6.81
CA TYR A 424 10.31 -13.86 6.99
C TYR A 424 11.35 -14.87 6.54
N THR A 425 11.83 -15.68 7.46
CA THR A 425 12.77 -16.76 7.18
C THR A 425 12.15 -18.08 7.56
N TYR A 426 12.10 -19.01 6.62
CA TYR A 426 11.83 -20.43 6.87
C TYR A 426 13.00 -21.24 6.30
N ASP A 427 13.96 -21.57 7.14
CA ASP A 427 15.25 -22.09 6.68
C ASP A 427 15.57 -23.49 7.22
N THR A 428 16.38 -24.20 6.44
CA THR A 428 16.92 -25.52 6.82
C THR A 428 18.42 -25.47 7.13
N GLN A 429 19.03 -24.28 7.11
CA GLN A 429 20.46 -24.06 7.32
C GLN A 429 20.78 -23.78 8.80
N ASN A 430 22.03 -23.92 9.22
CA ASN A 430 22.43 -23.88 10.63
C ASN A 430 22.47 -22.50 11.28
N TYR A 431 22.39 -21.41 10.52
CA TYR A 431 22.50 -20.04 11.02
C TYR A 431 21.41 -19.17 10.40
N CYS A 432 20.57 -18.57 11.23
CA CYS A 432 19.41 -17.82 10.77
C CYS A 432 19.31 -16.49 11.52
N GLY A 433 19.03 -15.39 10.78
CA GLY A 433 18.86 -14.04 11.27
C GLY A 433 18.88 -13.04 10.14
N LEU A 434 19.04 -11.75 10.44
CA LEU A 434 19.39 -10.76 9.41
C LEU A 434 20.72 -11.18 8.75
N PHE A 435 21.70 -11.56 9.56
CA PHE A 435 22.95 -12.18 9.15
C PHE A 435 23.02 -13.65 9.58
N ALA A 436 23.49 -14.52 8.70
CA ALA A 436 23.86 -15.88 9.10
C ALA A 436 25.14 -15.86 9.94
N ARG A 437 26.18 -15.17 9.42
CA ARG A 437 27.50 -15.06 10.06
C ARG A 437 28.03 -13.64 9.97
N LEU A 438 28.28 -13.04 11.14
CA LEU A 438 28.78 -11.69 11.29
C LEU A 438 30.23 -11.72 11.83
N ASN A 439 31.12 -10.90 11.27
CA ASN A 439 32.47 -10.63 11.78
C ASN A 439 32.71 -9.13 11.97
N GLY A 440 31.85 -8.30 11.38
CA GLY A 440 31.84 -6.85 11.50
C GLY A 440 30.93 -6.36 12.63
N THR A 441 30.36 -5.18 12.48
CA THR A 441 29.53 -4.54 13.51
C THR A 441 28.11 -4.28 12.98
N ILE A 442 27.10 -4.56 13.82
CA ILE A 442 25.72 -4.07 13.63
C ILE A 442 25.43 -3.06 14.72
N LYS A 443 24.88 -1.90 14.35
CA LYS A 443 24.53 -0.87 15.33
C LYS A 443 23.31 -0.06 14.96
N ASN A 444 22.66 0.53 15.99
CA ASN A 444 21.57 1.50 15.85
C ASN A 444 20.41 0.99 14.98
N LEU A 445 20.04 -0.27 15.09
CA LEU A 445 19.08 -0.95 14.22
C LEU A 445 17.93 -1.54 15.01
N SER A 446 16.69 -1.32 14.51
CA SER A 446 15.50 -2.03 15.00
C SER A 446 15.06 -3.11 14.01
N ILE A 447 14.72 -4.32 14.50
CA ILE A 447 14.04 -5.36 13.72
C ILE A 447 12.70 -5.66 14.36
N VAL A 448 11.62 -5.37 13.62
CA VAL A 448 10.25 -5.45 14.12
C VAL A 448 9.37 -6.25 13.17
N ASP A 449 8.20 -6.71 13.64
CA ASP A 449 7.22 -7.44 12.81
C ASP A 449 7.87 -8.48 11.89
N SER A 450 8.81 -9.27 12.41
CA SER A 450 9.64 -10.20 11.64
C SER A 450 9.63 -11.60 12.28
N TYR A 451 9.77 -12.63 11.44
CA TYR A 451 9.72 -14.02 11.87
C TYR A 451 10.92 -14.79 11.35
N PHE A 452 11.72 -15.31 12.28
CA PHE A 452 12.90 -16.10 11.98
C PHE A 452 12.69 -17.53 12.46
N GLU A 453 12.51 -18.45 11.52
CA GLU A 453 12.29 -19.86 11.83
C GLU A 453 13.30 -20.77 11.16
N SER A 454 13.72 -21.78 11.92
CA SER A 454 14.36 -22.94 11.35
C SER A 454 14.13 -24.19 12.19
N ASN A 455 13.43 -25.16 11.60
CA ASN A 455 13.14 -26.43 12.23
C ASN A 455 14.34 -27.41 12.29
N ARG A 456 15.48 -27.06 11.66
CA ARG A 456 16.71 -27.87 11.63
C ARG A 456 17.92 -27.16 12.18
N CYS A 457 17.82 -25.85 12.46
CA CYS A 457 18.96 -25.02 12.87
C CYS A 457 19.19 -25.00 14.36
N TYR A 458 20.45 -24.82 14.69
CA TYR A 458 20.90 -24.69 16.06
C TYR A 458 21.06 -23.23 16.51
N TYR A 459 21.11 -22.27 15.60
CA TYR A 459 21.39 -20.86 15.92
C TYR A 459 20.45 -19.94 15.16
N VAL A 460 19.28 -19.70 15.74
CA VAL A 460 18.27 -18.78 15.19
C VAL A 460 18.20 -17.55 16.07
N SER A 461 18.20 -16.38 15.44
CA SER A 461 18.15 -15.10 16.15
C SER A 461 17.66 -13.99 15.23
N THR A 462 17.53 -12.77 15.75
CA THR A 462 17.08 -11.65 14.92
C THR A 462 18.20 -11.00 14.13
N PHE A 463 19.35 -10.73 14.74
CA PHE A 463 20.45 -10.03 14.05
C PHE A 463 21.49 -10.96 13.45
N ALA A 464 22.01 -11.91 14.21
CA ALA A 464 23.04 -12.82 13.69
C ALA A 464 22.93 -14.22 14.27
N GLY A 465 22.87 -15.25 13.40
CA GLY A 465 22.92 -16.65 13.84
C GLY A 465 24.18 -16.95 14.64
N ILE A 466 25.33 -16.53 14.13
CA ILE A 466 26.62 -16.52 14.87
C ILE A 466 27.34 -15.19 14.61
N THR A 467 27.89 -14.59 15.68
CA THR A 467 28.70 -13.39 15.56
C THR A 467 30.06 -13.52 16.16
N TYR A 468 31.06 -13.02 15.43
CA TYR A 468 32.46 -12.77 15.83
C TYR A 468 32.75 -11.27 15.88
N GLY A 469 31.73 -10.45 15.75
CA GLY A 469 31.75 -8.99 15.79
C GLY A 469 30.76 -8.44 16.78
N ASP A 470 30.69 -7.13 16.89
CA ASP A 470 29.89 -6.44 17.91
C ASP A 470 28.46 -6.16 17.45
N ILE A 471 27.49 -6.20 18.39
CA ILE A 471 26.11 -5.75 18.19
C ILE A 471 25.80 -4.74 19.28
N GLU A 472 25.47 -3.49 18.88
CA GLU A 472 25.29 -2.40 19.82
C GLU A 472 24.10 -1.49 19.48
N ASN A 473 23.40 -1.01 20.51
CA ASN A 473 22.22 -0.15 20.37
C ASN A 473 21.19 -0.76 19.39
N CYS A 474 20.77 -1.99 19.62
CA CYS A 474 19.86 -2.70 18.75
C CYS A 474 18.58 -3.11 19.48
N TYR A 475 17.47 -3.04 18.77
CA TYR A 475 16.13 -3.41 19.25
C TYR A 475 15.52 -4.54 18.41
N SER A 476 14.86 -5.49 19.06
CA SER A 476 14.01 -6.43 18.33
C SER A 476 12.71 -6.76 19.06
N SER A 477 11.62 -6.79 18.27
CA SER A 477 10.33 -7.37 18.66
C SER A 477 9.92 -8.56 17.77
N ALA A 478 10.87 -9.16 17.05
CA ALA A 478 10.62 -10.28 16.17
C ALA A 478 10.30 -11.57 16.93
N THR A 479 9.64 -12.52 16.25
CA THR A 479 9.53 -13.90 16.72
C THR A 479 10.70 -14.73 16.21
N VAL A 480 11.32 -15.47 17.12
CA VAL A 480 12.41 -16.42 16.87
C VAL A 480 11.92 -17.83 17.18
N SER A 481 11.94 -18.72 16.19
CA SER A 481 11.50 -20.11 16.32
C SER A 481 12.59 -21.07 15.84
N GLY A 482 13.00 -22.01 16.67
CA GLY A 482 14.07 -22.93 16.31
C GLY A 482 14.13 -24.15 17.21
N ARG A 483 15.02 -25.09 16.84
CA ARG A 483 15.17 -26.34 17.59
C ARG A 483 15.94 -26.16 18.89
N SER A 484 17.05 -25.42 18.86
CA SER A 484 17.92 -25.23 20.00
C SER A 484 18.81 -23.99 19.84
N MET A 485 19.34 -23.45 20.93
CA MET A 485 20.25 -22.28 20.96
C MET A 485 19.70 -21.07 20.24
N CYS A 486 18.39 -20.80 20.45
CA CYS A 486 17.74 -19.62 19.94
C CYS A 486 18.04 -18.42 20.82
N GLY A 487 18.48 -17.32 20.21
CA GLY A 487 18.78 -16.08 20.91
C GLY A 487 17.94 -14.90 20.39
N GLY A 488 17.46 -14.04 21.29
CA GLY A 488 16.67 -12.88 20.89
C GLY A 488 17.44 -11.90 20.00
N ILE A 489 18.71 -11.66 20.27
CA ILE A 489 19.60 -10.78 19.51
C ILE A 489 20.59 -11.58 18.66
N ALA A 490 21.34 -12.49 19.24
CA ALA A 490 22.25 -13.38 18.51
C ALA A 490 22.10 -14.82 18.98
N GLY A 491 22.33 -15.80 18.09
CA GLY A 491 22.29 -17.20 18.47
C GLY A 491 23.48 -17.53 19.38
N VAL A 492 24.71 -17.26 18.95
CA VAL A 492 25.93 -17.40 19.73
C VAL A 492 26.88 -16.26 19.42
N THR A 493 27.63 -15.83 20.45
CA THR A 493 28.69 -14.81 20.32
C THR A 493 29.90 -15.15 21.18
N ASP A 494 31.09 -14.76 20.73
CA ASP A 494 32.33 -14.62 21.51
C ASP A 494 32.75 -13.14 21.63
N ARG A 495 31.88 -12.21 21.29
CA ARG A 495 32.11 -10.76 21.26
C ARG A 495 31.02 -10.01 22.00
N LYS A 496 31.19 -8.68 22.07
CA LYS A 496 30.34 -7.80 22.87
C LYS A 496 28.96 -7.59 22.23
N ILE A 497 27.92 -7.81 23.04
CA ILE A 497 26.57 -7.29 22.77
C ILE A 497 26.25 -6.24 23.83
N SER A 498 25.94 -5.00 23.42
CA SER A 498 25.74 -3.90 24.35
C SER A 498 24.58 -3.01 24.02
N ASN A 499 23.92 -2.49 25.08
CA ASN A 499 22.82 -1.55 24.98
C ASN A 499 21.70 -2.06 24.06
N CYS A 500 21.35 -3.35 24.13
CA CYS A 500 20.35 -3.98 23.28
C CYS A 500 19.09 -4.33 24.08
N LEU A 501 17.93 -4.25 23.41
CA LEU A 501 16.64 -4.63 23.96
C LEU A 501 15.97 -5.70 23.09
N PHE A 502 15.59 -6.81 23.71
CA PHE A 502 14.73 -7.80 23.10
C PHE A 502 13.32 -7.80 23.73
N ASN A 503 12.32 -7.47 22.92
CA ASN A 503 10.90 -7.43 23.31
C ASN A 503 10.04 -8.28 22.36
N GLY A 504 10.62 -9.35 21.82
CA GLY A 504 9.97 -10.29 20.91
C GLY A 504 9.52 -11.57 21.60
N LYS A 505 9.36 -12.63 20.80
CA LYS A 505 8.94 -13.96 21.25
C LYS A 505 9.98 -15.00 20.85
N ILE A 506 10.35 -15.90 21.77
CA ILE A 506 11.22 -17.05 21.48
C ILE A 506 10.41 -18.33 21.67
N THR A 507 10.39 -19.16 20.65
CA THR A 507 9.78 -20.50 20.67
C THR A 507 10.83 -21.53 20.30
N THR A 508 11.23 -22.37 21.25
CA THR A 508 12.23 -23.44 21.04
C THR A 508 11.96 -24.62 21.94
N GLU A 509 12.38 -25.81 21.49
CA GLU A 509 12.29 -27.03 22.29
C GLU A 509 13.38 -27.11 23.36
N ASP A 510 14.51 -26.44 23.16
CA ASP A 510 15.68 -26.54 24.02
C ASP A 510 16.47 -25.23 24.10
N LEU A 511 16.87 -24.86 25.32
CA LEU A 511 17.78 -23.76 25.63
C LEU A 511 17.43 -22.40 24.98
N PRO A 512 16.30 -21.73 25.34
CA PRO A 512 16.04 -20.36 24.91
C PRO A 512 16.93 -19.36 25.66
N ASN A 513 17.59 -18.44 24.94
CA ASN A 513 18.28 -17.31 25.56
C ASN A 513 17.70 -15.99 25.11
N ALA A 514 17.34 -15.13 26.04
CA ALA A 514 16.69 -13.86 25.72
C ALA A 514 17.58 -12.90 24.90
N ILE A 515 18.88 -12.98 25.02
CA ILE A 515 19.84 -12.16 24.28
C ILE A 515 20.71 -13.04 23.37
N CYS A 516 21.62 -13.83 23.93
CA CYS A 516 22.48 -14.72 23.16
C CYS A 516 23.17 -15.76 24.05
N TYR A 517 23.71 -16.83 23.42
CA TYR A 517 24.68 -17.73 24.05
C TYR A 517 26.08 -17.13 23.95
N GLY A 518 26.67 -16.79 25.08
CA GLY A 518 28.00 -16.18 25.19
C GLY A 518 28.10 -15.29 26.41
N ASP A 519 29.33 -14.87 26.73
CA ASP A 519 29.64 -14.30 28.02
C ASP A 519 29.83 -12.78 28.06
N GLU A 520 29.60 -12.04 26.94
CA GLU A 520 30.01 -10.65 26.78
C GLU A 520 28.80 -9.67 26.61
N ASN A 521 27.68 -9.89 27.35
CA ASN A 521 26.55 -8.99 27.32
C ASN A 521 26.71 -7.86 28.33
N THR A 522 26.55 -6.61 27.91
CA THR A 522 26.63 -5.42 28.76
C THR A 522 25.45 -4.50 28.53
N ASN A 523 24.77 -4.10 29.61
CA ASN A 523 23.64 -3.18 29.56
C ASN A 523 22.54 -3.62 28.56
N CYS A 524 22.19 -4.93 28.59
CA CYS A 524 21.17 -5.52 27.74
C CYS A 524 19.94 -5.86 28.55
N TYR A 525 18.76 -5.67 27.95
CA TYR A 525 17.47 -5.88 28.59
C TYR A 525 16.57 -6.77 27.71
N TYR A 526 15.65 -7.48 28.37
CA TYR A 526 14.67 -8.30 27.67
C TYR A 526 13.34 -8.31 28.41
N ASN A 527 12.23 -8.37 27.65
CA ASN A 527 10.90 -8.51 28.24
C ASN A 527 10.78 -9.87 28.95
N GLU A 528 10.28 -9.86 30.19
CA GLU A 528 10.12 -11.08 31.00
C GLU A 528 9.22 -12.13 30.36
N ASN A 529 8.32 -11.73 29.45
CA ASN A 529 7.37 -12.58 28.73
C ASN A 529 7.91 -13.10 27.38
N CYS A 530 9.17 -12.85 27.04
CA CYS A 530 9.74 -13.21 25.72
C CYS A 530 9.93 -14.72 25.48
N GLY A 531 9.79 -15.55 26.51
CA GLY A 531 9.99 -17.01 26.40
C GLY A 531 11.45 -17.47 26.53
N GLY A 532 12.40 -16.55 26.75
CA GLY A 532 13.82 -16.82 26.95
C GLY A 532 14.32 -16.27 28.29
N LEU A 533 15.47 -16.76 28.76
CA LEU A 533 16.16 -16.27 29.95
C LEU A 533 17.58 -15.87 29.61
N SER A 534 18.18 -14.96 30.36
CA SER A 534 19.59 -14.61 30.24
C SER A 534 20.19 -14.40 31.64
N SER A 535 21.35 -14.98 31.90
CA SER A 535 22.06 -14.79 33.18
C SER A 535 22.84 -13.47 33.23
N ARG A 536 23.01 -12.78 32.10
CA ARG A 536 23.84 -11.57 31.95
C ARG A 536 23.10 -10.36 31.39
N ALA A 537 21.81 -10.46 31.20
CA ALA A 537 20.95 -9.36 30.83
C ALA A 537 19.81 -9.20 31.86
N THR A 538 19.21 -8.05 31.90
CA THR A 538 18.17 -7.71 32.90
C THR A 538 16.79 -7.95 32.32
N SER A 539 16.00 -8.76 33.02
CA SER A 539 14.57 -8.94 32.73
C SER A 539 13.80 -7.67 33.13
N VAL A 540 12.88 -7.22 32.26
CA VAL A 540 12.03 -6.03 32.49
C VAL A 540 10.58 -6.32 32.18
N THR A 541 9.69 -5.64 32.91
CA THR A 541 8.23 -5.71 32.73
C THR A 541 7.74 -4.74 31.68
N ASP A 542 6.50 -4.93 31.20
CA ASP A 542 5.85 -3.99 30.29
C ASP A 542 5.69 -2.59 30.92
N ASP A 543 5.46 -2.50 32.23
CA ASP A 543 5.39 -1.23 32.96
C ASP A 543 6.73 -0.50 32.98
N GLN A 544 7.84 -1.19 33.17
CA GLN A 544 9.17 -0.59 33.09
C GLN A 544 9.49 -0.11 31.66
N LEU A 545 9.11 -0.90 30.63
CA LEU A 545 9.23 -0.49 29.24
C LEU A 545 8.43 0.79 28.95
N ALA A 546 7.18 0.87 29.42
CA ALA A 546 6.31 2.02 29.18
C ALA A 546 6.65 3.25 30.03
N SER A 547 7.39 3.10 31.12
CA SER A 547 7.72 4.19 32.05
C SER A 547 8.85 5.11 31.59
N GLY A 548 9.65 4.69 30.62
CA GLY A 548 10.90 5.35 30.21
C GLY A 548 12.15 4.84 30.92
N GLU A 549 11.99 3.99 31.94
CA GLU A 549 13.11 3.43 32.71
C GLU A 549 14.13 2.75 31.80
N VAL A 550 13.65 1.88 30.91
CA VAL A 550 14.53 1.09 30.03
C VAL A 550 15.23 1.96 29.01
N ALA A 551 14.58 2.96 28.42
CA ALA A 551 15.20 3.93 27.54
C ALA A 551 16.32 4.71 28.22
N TYR A 552 16.09 5.11 29.49
CA TYR A 552 17.09 5.77 30.31
C TYR A 552 18.30 4.86 30.59
N LEU A 553 18.05 3.63 31.03
CA LEU A 553 19.11 2.66 31.38
C LEU A 553 19.96 2.25 30.19
N LEU A 554 19.36 2.09 29.00
CA LEU A 554 20.06 1.73 27.74
C LEU A 554 21.05 2.81 27.29
N ASN A 555 20.86 4.09 27.67
CA ASN A 555 21.80 5.17 27.40
C ASN A 555 23.01 5.22 28.37
N GLY A 556 23.04 4.34 29.36
CA GLY A 556 24.20 4.19 30.25
C GLY A 556 24.57 5.48 31.00
N ASP A 557 25.77 5.98 30.78
CA ASP A 557 26.31 7.19 31.42
C ASP A 557 25.85 8.52 30.77
N TYR A 558 24.97 8.46 29.78
CA TYR A 558 24.46 9.62 29.06
C TYR A 558 25.49 10.41 28.22
N SER A 559 26.69 9.89 28.06
CA SER A 559 27.70 10.51 27.20
C SER A 559 27.27 10.51 25.72
N VAL A 560 26.54 9.47 25.30
CA VAL A 560 25.91 9.35 23.97
C VAL A 560 24.47 8.89 24.15
N ILE A 561 23.53 9.58 23.52
CA ILE A 561 22.10 9.24 23.56
C ILE A 561 21.74 8.55 22.25
N ASN A 562 21.34 7.29 22.35
CA ASN A 562 20.85 6.49 21.23
C ASN A 562 19.38 6.06 21.41
N TRP A 563 18.89 6.06 22.66
CA TRP A 563 17.56 5.61 23.01
C TRP A 563 16.68 6.74 23.48
N TYR A 564 15.47 6.80 22.94
CA TYR A 564 14.48 7.85 23.13
C TYR A 564 13.14 7.23 23.52
N GLN A 565 12.25 8.00 24.13
CA GLN A 565 10.88 7.59 24.40
C GLN A 565 10.05 8.80 24.85
N ASN A 566 8.87 8.99 24.30
CA ASN A 566 7.93 9.99 24.75
C ASN A 566 7.20 9.44 25.99
N VAL A 567 7.50 9.96 27.18
CA VAL A 567 6.88 9.51 28.43
C VAL A 567 5.86 10.51 28.99
N ASP A 568 6.15 11.80 28.87
CA ASP A 568 5.30 12.91 29.35
C ASP A 568 5.26 14.13 28.41
N LYS A 569 5.93 14.04 27.24
CA LYS A 569 5.85 15.00 26.14
C LYS A 569 5.52 14.28 24.84
N GLY A 570 4.66 14.90 24.02
CA GLY A 570 4.19 14.29 22.77
C GLY A 570 3.19 13.15 22.96
N GLU A 571 2.99 12.34 21.92
CA GLU A 571 2.21 11.11 22.01
C GLU A 571 3.02 10.07 22.80
N LYS A 572 2.41 9.49 23.82
CA LYS A 572 3.09 8.59 24.76
C LYS A 572 3.47 7.26 24.09
N ASP A 573 4.75 6.93 24.14
CA ASP A 573 5.26 5.65 23.67
C ASP A 573 5.09 4.55 24.72
N LYS A 574 4.85 3.33 24.23
CA LYS A 574 4.85 2.13 25.08
C LYS A 574 6.23 1.51 25.22
N LEU A 575 7.16 1.83 24.31
CA LEU A 575 8.46 1.18 24.18
C LEU A 575 9.57 2.18 23.89
N PRO A 576 10.81 1.93 24.31
CA PRO A 576 11.98 2.64 23.85
C PRO A 576 12.18 2.54 22.33
N THR A 577 12.71 3.60 21.72
CA THR A 577 13.02 3.66 20.28
C THR A 577 14.41 4.24 20.03
N LEU A 578 14.99 3.90 18.88
CA LEU A 578 16.23 4.50 18.37
C LEU A 578 15.98 5.75 17.52
N ASN A 579 14.71 6.10 17.29
CA ASN A 579 14.34 7.28 16.50
C ASN A 579 14.53 8.55 17.32
N SER A 580 15.47 9.41 16.89
CA SER A 580 15.81 10.68 17.53
C SER A 580 14.75 11.79 17.42
N GLU A 581 13.66 11.56 16.70
CA GLU A 581 12.50 12.46 16.67
C GLU A 581 11.69 12.40 17.98
N HIS A 582 11.84 11.30 18.75
CA HIS A 582 11.29 11.15 20.09
C HIS A 582 12.15 11.87 21.14
N TYR A 583 11.58 12.10 22.32
CA TYR A 583 12.27 12.84 23.36
C TYR A 583 13.26 11.97 24.14
N LYS A 584 14.34 12.62 24.60
CA LYS A 584 15.25 12.02 25.59
C LYS A 584 14.53 11.78 26.89
N VAL A 585 14.90 10.70 27.58
CA VAL A 585 14.32 10.34 28.87
C VAL A 585 15.33 10.64 29.97
N TYR A 586 14.90 11.31 31.01
CA TYR A 586 15.70 11.67 32.18
C TYR A 586 15.13 10.99 33.43
N LYS A 587 15.98 10.70 34.40
CA LYS A 587 15.55 10.20 35.71
C LYS A 587 15.15 11.39 36.58
N GLY A 588 13.89 11.47 36.98
CA GLY A 588 13.37 12.40 37.96
C GLY A 588 13.35 11.80 39.38
N GLU A 589 12.85 12.55 40.36
CA GLU A 589 12.83 12.11 41.77
C GLU A 589 11.98 10.85 42.02
N SER A 590 10.80 10.77 41.39
CA SER A 590 9.85 9.66 41.57
C SER A 590 9.51 8.91 40.30
N GLN A 591 9.85 9.45 39.14
CA GLN A 591 9.50 8.88 37.84
C GLN A 591 10.47 9.34 36.75
N TYR A 592 10.43 8.69 35.59
CA TYR A 592 11.15 9.13 34.40
C TYR A 592 10.35 10.22 33.68
N THR A 593 11.06 11.15 33.00
CA THR A 593 10.48 12.36 32.41
C THR A 593 11.23 12.76 31.14
N ASN A 594 10.57 13.46 30.23
CA ASN A 594 11.21 14.13 29.09
C ASN A 594 11.61 15.58 29.43
N ASP A 595 11.32 16.03 30.64
CA ASP A 595 11.62 17.39 31.10
C ASP A 595 13.01 17.44 31.74
N ILE A 596 13.97 18.09 31.06
CA ILE A 596 15.33 18.22 31.55
C ILE A 596 15.42 18.98 32.89
N ASP A 597 14.47 19.90 33.18
CA ASP A 597 14.48 20.68 34.41
C ASP A 597 14.06 19.86 35.65
N LYS A 598 13.51 18.67 35.45
CA LYS A 598 13.08 17.74 36.50
C LYS A 598 14.06 16.60 36.75
N HIS A 599 15.23 16.57 36.06
CA HIS A 599 16.16 15.47 36.23
C HIS A 599 16.93 15.54 37.57
N ILE A 600 17.25 14.38 38.11
CA ILE A 600 18.20 14.28 39.21
C ILE A 600 19.61 14.46 38.67
N HIS A 601 20.39 15.34 39.28
CA HIS A 601 21.78 15.54 38.88
C HIS A 601 22.62 14.26 39.13
N MET A 602 23.25 13.78 38.08
CA MET A 602 24.27 12.74 38.17
C MET A 602 25.62 13.34 37.81
N TYR A 603 26.49 13.46 38.80
CA TYR A 603 27.77 14.09 38.62
C TYR A 603 28.87 13.07 38.28
N ALA A 604 29.63 13.33 37.22
CA ALA A 604 30.90 12.69 36.92
C ALA A 604 32.00 13.75 36.93
N ASN A 605 33.04 13.55 37.72
CA ASN A 605 34.11 14.55 37.93
C ASN A 605 33.56 15.94 38.35
N GLY A 606 32.54 15.96 39.17
CA GLY A 606 31.93 17.21 39.67
C GLY A 606 31.03 17.94 38.68
N VAL A 607 30.74 17.39 37.50
CA VAL A 607 29.85 17.97 36.49
C VAL A 607 28.69 17.03 36.19
N CYS A 608 27.48 17.54 36.15
CA CYS A 608 26.30 16.76 35.78
C CYS A 608 26.36 16.34 34.31
N ASN A 609 26.26 15.04 34.05
CA ASN A 609 26.32 14.46 32.70
C ASN A 609 25.14 14.86 31.82
N VAL A 610 24.05 15.37 32.42
CA VAL A 610 22.81 15.72 31.68
C VAL A 610 22.76 17.19 31.32
N CYS A 611 23.00 18.09 32.30
CA CYS A 611 22.84 19.55 32.10
C CYS A 611 24.14 20.36 32.23
N ASN A 612 25.27 19.70 32.39
CA ASN A 612 26.58 20.32 32.60
C ASN A 612 26.68 21.25 33.84
N LYS A 613 25.71 21.18 34.77
CA LYS A 613 25.78 21.94 36.01
C LYS A 613 26.94 21.42 36.85
N VAL A 614 27.80 22.32 37.34
CA VAL A 614 28.88 21.97 38.24
C VAL A 614 28.33 21.77 39.63
N CYS A 615 28.79 20.72 40.32
CA CYS A 615 28.46 20.49 41.73
C CYS A 615 29.10 21.57 42.57
N ILE A 616 28.29 22.23 43.42
CA ILE A 616 28.79 23.31 44.30
C ILE A 616 29.31 22.77 45.64
N HIS A 617 29.33 21.45 45.83
CA HIS A 617 29.92 20.76 46.98
C HIS A 617 29.37 21.27 48.33
N GLU A 618 28.03 21.48 48.43
CA GLU A 618 27.40 22.05 49.66
C GLU A 618 27.40 21.08 50.83
N LYS A 619 27.46 19.79 50.61
CA LYS A 619 27.35 18.78 51.66
C LYS A 619 28.35 17.64 51.52
N TYR A 620 29.13 17.48 52.58
CA TYR A 620 30.10 16.41 52.70
C TYR A 620 29.72 15.45 53.86
N GLU A 621 29.94 14.15 53.64
CA GLU A 621 29.91 13.12 54.66
C GLU A 621 31.29 12.42 54.69
N ASN A 622 31.96 12.49 55.81
CA ASN A 622 33.36 12.00 55.99
C ASN A 622 34.33 12.54 54.92
N GLY A 623 34.16 13.80 54.50
CA GLY A 623 35.00 14.45 53.49
C GLY A 623 34.74 14.02 52.06
N ILE A 624 33.63 13.37 51.78
CA ILE A 624 33.19 13.00 50.43
C ILE A 624 31.87 13.72 50.15
N CYS A 625 31.81 14.47 49.05
CA CYS A 625 30.58 15.15 48.66
C CYS A 625 29.50 14.10 48.37
N VAL A 626 28.33 14.27 49.02
CA VAL A 626 27.21 13.32 48.91
C VAL A 626 26.54 13.35 47.53
N GLU A 627 26.77 14.40 46.74
CA GLU A 627 26.16 14.57 45.43
C GLU A 627 27.06 14.09 44.28
N CYS A 628 28.38 14.37 44.34
CA CYS A 628 29.28 14.10 43.22
C CYS A 628 30.46 13.20 43.55
N ASN A 629 30.55 12.70 44.80
CA ASN A 629 31.66 11.90 45.34
C ASN A 629 33.05 12.56 45.25
N SER A 630 33.11 13.87 45.01
CA SER A 630 34.38 14.61 45.06
C SER A 630 34.91 14.67 46.49
N ILE A 631 36.21 14.59 46.63
CA ILE A 631 36.90 14.62 47.90
C ILE A 631 37.03 16.07 48.36
N GLU A 632 36.77 16.33 49.63
CA GLU A 632 37.03 17.60 50.28
C GLU A 632 38.55 17.84 50.37
N GLU A 633 39.05 18.96 49.84
CA GLU A 633 40.46 19.25 49.96
C GLU A 633 40.82 19.59 51.42
N PRO A 634 41.85 18.93 51.97
CA PRO A 634 42.33 19.20 53.31
C PRO A 634 42.90 20.63 53.40
N GLN A 635 42.67 21.28 54.54
CA GLN A 635 43.20 22.61 54.76
C GLN A 635 44.73 22.58 54.97
N LEU A 636 45.45 23.53 54.36
CA LEU A 636 46.85 23.71 54.60
C LEU A 636 47.04 24.73 55.75
N VAL A 637 47.58 24.26 56.87
CA VAL A 637 47.85 25.10 58.04
C VAL A 637 49.31 24.92 58.42
N ASP A 638 50.08 25.99 58.51
CA ASP A 638 51.52 25.98 58.90
C ASP A 638 52.35 24.99 58.06
N ASP A 639 52.21 24.99 56.74
CA ASP A 639 52.86 24.10 55.77
C ASP A 639 52.50 22.59 55.92
N CYS A 640 51.48 22.25 56.72
CA CYS A 640 50.96 20.90 56.88
C CYS A 640 49.49 20.82 56.45
N TYR A 641 49.10 19.74 55.73
CA TYR A 641 47.69 19.45 55.46
C TYR A 641 47.00 18.84 56.69
N GLU A 642 45.94 19.47 57.15
CA GLU A 642 45.12 18.94 58.26
C GLU A 642 44.17 17.84 57.73
N ILE A 643 44.34 16.61 58.21
CA ILE A 643 43.51 15.45 57.89
C ILE A 643 42.42 15.32 58.98
N ALA A 644 41.23 15.83 58.70
CA ALA A 644 40.11 15.85 59.62
C ALA A 644 39.08 14.74 59.43
N ASN A 645 39.07 14.12 58.26
CA ASN A 645 38.07 13.11 57.87
C ASN A 645 38.65 12.10 56.88
N TYR A 646 37.89 11.06 56.50
CA TYR A 646 38.33 10.01 55.60
C TYR A 646 38.58 10.52 54.19
N GLY A 647 37.76 11.50 53.67
CA GLY A 647 37.99 12.13 52.37
C GLY A 647 39.32 12.85 52.29
N ASN A 648 39.77 13.49 53.36
CA ASN A 648 41.08 14.14 53.39
C ASN A 648 42.26 13.15 53.40
N LEU A 649 41.98 11.86 53.73
CA LEU A 649 43.01 10.83 53.80
C LEU A 649 43.26 10.09 52.48
N ILE A 650 42.25 10.03 51.59
CA ILE A 650 42.31 9.34 50.31
C ILE A 650 42.56 10.29 49.15
#